data_a00d02eb73b3655f0430bc42b05a24a4
#
_entry.id   a00d02eb73b3655f0430bc42b05a24a4
#
_cell.length_a   1.000
_cell.length_b   1.000
_cell.length_c   1.000
_cell.angle_alpha   90.00
_cell.angle_beta   90.00
_cell.angle_gamma   90.00
#
_symmetry.space_group_name_H-M   'P 1'
#
loop_
_entity.id
_entity.type
_entity.pdbx_description
1 polymer ?
#
loop_
_entity_poly.entity_id
_entity_poly.type
_entity_poly.pdbx_seq_one_letter_code
_entity_poly.pdbx_strand_id
1 'polypeptide(L)'
;EELENPKSNLATEILSSDGKVLGTFFVQNRSYVQYDELFPLDSAQLLRLDGYDVPPIIAALVSTEDVRYRGHSGIDLMSLVRVGVKTVLMQNTSQGGGSTITQQLAKNLFPRDINENRGKIARTTKLVVSKLKEWITALKLEYNYTKEEIAAMYLNTVEFGSNAYGIKSAAHTFFNKEPHELNIQEAALLAGLVKGPTMYSPRRNPENALARRNLVLDRMASAGAITRHQRDSIAALPILLNYKPVSHNEGPATYFREMLRLTMNAERPKRRQFQNDWDYEQAVKEYDENPIYGWCLKNTKADGTPYDIYRDGLKIYTTIDSRMQEYAEQAIQKQMESVIQPQMDAQFKRTKTLFIDADRQERERIMRNAIRYSDRYYQMQKAGVDEKTILASFDKPCPMKIFTYKGERDTVLTPRDSILHHKRIMRASFVAMDPRSGHVKAYVGGPNFRYFKYDMAKQGKRQIGSTIKPFVYTFAIDHLGLSPCTPVPNLPVTIETANGVPWSPKEAGKVEQNGEMHPLSWGLARSRNNYSAWIMKQAKQPQAVANFIHNMGIHSYIDPVPALCLGTSESNVYEMVSAFSTFANEGVYTTPIFVTRIEDRQGNLIASFAPRTQDAISERTAYTMLTMLEGVIRSGTGGRLGWAYNMQNVEVGGKTGTSQKNRDAWFMCVLPKLVAGCWVGGEDQAVRLVSRGEGSVIALPIVGEFLNRIYADPSTGISKQDLFTRPAVMPVYDCDETEKTDDSAARYEEDEFFE
;
A
#
# COMPACT_ATOMS: atom_id res chain seq x y z
N GLU A 1 -2.81 -18.22 34.19
CA GLU A 1 -2.89 -18.37 32.72
C GLU A 1 -3.44 -17.12 32.02
N GLU A 2 -4.61 -16.55 32.42
CA GLU A 2 -5.14 -15.29 31.87
C GLU A 2 -4.38 -14.04 32.35
N LEU A 3 -3.68 -14.09 33.47
CA LEU A 3 -2.83 -13.02 33.98
C LEU A 3 -1.44 -13.05 33.34
N GLU A 4 -0.94 -14.24 33.01
CA GLU A 4 0.35 -14.46 32.35
C GLU A 4 0.28 -14.15 30.87
N ASN A 5 -0.89 -14.31 30.24
CA ASN A 5 -1.18 -13.97 28.85
C ASN A 5 -2.48 -13.18 28.73
N PRO A 6 -2.51 -11.90 29.12
CA PRO A 6 -3.69 -11.10 28.96
C PRO A 6 -4.05 -11.04 27.48
N LYS A 7 -5.31 -11.37 27.13
CA LYS A 7 -5.86 -11.23 25.77
C LYS A 7 -5.92 -9.75 25.38
N SER A 8 -4.76 -9.12 25.26
CA SER A 8 -4.65 -7.75 24.78
C SER A 8 -4.65 -7.76 23.27
N ASN A 9 -5.50 -6.94 22.64
CA ASN A 9 -5.47 -6.71 21.20
C ASN A 9 -4.16 -6.03 20.85
N LEU A 10 -3.19 -6.78 20.34
CA LEU A 10 -1.90 -6.27 19.92
C LEU A 10 -1.92 -5.93 18.42
N ALA A 11 -1.27 -4.84 18.07
CA ALA A 11 -1.11 -4.48 16.66
C ALA A 11 -0.17 -5.47 15.96
N THR A 12 -0.55 -5.92 14.77
CA THR A 12 0.30 -6.69 13.89
C THR A 12 1.23 -5.76 13.12
N GLU A 13 2.52 -6.04 13.12
CA GLU A 13 3.53 -5.28 12.39
C GLU A 13 3.77 -5.85 11.00
N ILE A 14 3.85 -4.97 10.01
CA ILE A 14 4.19 -5.32 8.63
C ILE A 14 5.60 -4.82 8.37
N LEU A 15 6.53 -5.74 8.16
CA LEU A 15 7.94 -5.47 8.02
C LEU A 15 8.39 -5.60 6.56
N SER A 16 9.22 -4.67 6.10
CA SER A 16 9.89 -4.77 4.80
C SER A 16 11.00 -5.82 4.82
N SER A 17 11.53 -6.17 3.66
CA SER A 17 12.67 -7.11 3.53
C SER A 17 13.96 -6.60 4.17
N ASP A 18 14.11 -5.27 4.28
CA ASP A 18 15.20 -4.57 4.95
C ASP A 18 14.91 -4.23 6.43
N GLY A 19 13.83 -4.82 7.00
CA GLY A 19 13.52 -4.77 8.44
C GLY A 19 12.80 -3.52 8.93
N LYS A 20 12.39 -2.60 8.05
CA LYS A 20 11.64 -1.41 8.44
C LYS A 20 10.15 -1.71 8.56
N VAL A 21 9.48 -1.06 9.50
CA VAL A 21 8.03 -1.14 9.66
C VAL A 21 7.35 -0.35 8.55
N LEU A 22 6.62 -1.04 7.67
CA LEU A 22 5.78 -0.43 6.64
C LEU A 22 4.45 0.08 7.20
N GLY A 23 3.97 -0.53 8.26
CA GLY A 23 2.73 -0.16 8.93
C GLY A 23 2.25 -1.23 9.90
N THR A 24 1.08 -0.99 10.48
CA THR A 24 0.49 -1.89 11.47
C THR A 24 -0.99 -2.14 11.19
N PHE A 25 -1.48 -3.33 11.53
CA PHE A 25 -2.91 -3.62 11.59
C PHE A 25 -3.36 -3.70 13.04
N PHE A 26 -4.43 -3.01 13.39
CA PHE A 26 -4.93 -2.98 14.76
C PHE A 26 -6.43 -2.65 14.81
N VAL A 27 -7.12 -3.19 15.81
CA VAL A 27 -8.44 -2.70 16.24
C VAL A 27 -8.23 -1.48 17.13
N GLN A 28 -7.25 -1.58 18.03
CA GLN A 28 -6.75 -0.53 18.89
C GLN A 28 -5.25 -0.41 18.63
N ASN A 29 -4.77 0.78 18.30
CA ASN A 29 -3.35 0.99 18.04
C ASN A 29 -2.56 0.78 19.34
N ARG A 30 -2.11 -0.44 19.58
CA ARG A 30 -1.31 -0.87 20.75
C ARG A 30 0.02 -1.39 20.28
N SER A 31 1.08 -0.78 20.77
CA SER A 31 2.45 -1.26 20.66
C SER A 31 2.98 -1.49 22.05
N TYR A 32 3.64 -2.62 22.27
CA TYR A 32 4.20 -2.98 23.57
C TYR A 32 5.57 -2.32 23.75
N VAL A 33 5.89 -1.94 24.99
CA VAL A 33 7.20 -1.44 25.41
C VAL A 33 7.56 -2.09 26.74
N GLN A 34 8.82 -2.51 26.90
CA GLN A 34 9.34 -2.99 28.19
C GLN A 34 9.71 -1.79 29.06
N TYR A 35 9.85 -2.02 30.38
CA TYR A 35 10.11 -0.93 31.31
C TYR A 35 11.47 -0.23 31.05
N ASP A 36 12.50 -1.00 30.72
CA ASP A 36 13.84 -0.52 30.36
C ASP A 36 13.87 0.29 29.06
N GLU A 37 12.99 0.00 28.11
CA GLU A 37 12.83 0.79 26.88
C GLU A 37 12.24 2.19 27.13
N LEU A 38 11.76 2.49 28.32
CA LEU A 38 11.27 3.82 28.71
C LEU A 38 12.39 4.77 29.14
N PHE A 39 13.59 4.24 29.42
CA PHE A 39 14.70 5.04 29.93
C PHE A 39 15.34 5.87 28.81
N PRO A 40 15.51 7.19 29.03
CA PRO A 40 16.20 8.04 28.07
C PRO A 40 17.65 7.61 27.91
N LEU A 41 18.19 7.79 26.68
CA LEU A 41 19.59 7.51 26.38
C LEU A 41 20.55 8.41 27.16
N ASP A 42 20.11 9.64 27.47
CA ASP A 42 20.83 10.59 28.31
C ASP A 42 20.31 10.50 29.74
N SER A 43 21.13 10.00 30.65
CA SER A 43 20.82 9.88 32.09
C SER A 43 20.49 11.21 32.78
N ALA A 44 20.93 12.35 32.21
CA ALA A 44 20.56 13.67 32.73
C ALA A 44 19.06 14.00 32.62
N GLN A 45 18.32 13.26 31.80
CA GLN A 45 16.87 13.39 31.67
C GLN A 45 16.06 12.56 32.66
N LEU A 46 16.73 11.71 33.46
CA LEU A 46 16.09 10.94 34.52
C LEU A 46 15.67 11.86 35.66
N LEU A 47 14.53 11.51 36.25
CA LEU A 47 13.96 12.23 37.40
C LEU A 47 14.09 11.36 38.65
N ARG A 48 14.32 12.01 39.81
CA ARG A 48 14.40 11.29 41.07
C ARG A 48 13.05 11.29 41.79
N LEU A 49 12.51 10.09 42.03
CA LEU A 49 11.23 9.90 42.73
C LEU A 49 11.35 8.75 43.73
N ASP A 50 10.98 8.99 45.00
CA ASP A 50 11.06 8.00 46.09
C ASP A 50 12.45 7.36 46.25
N GLY A 51 13.53 8.10 45.94
CA GLY A 51 14.91 7.61 45.98
C GLY A 51 15.40 6.85 44.76
N TYR A 52 14.57 6.67 43.74
CA TYR A 52 14.90 5.96 42.50
C TYR A 52 15.00 6.93 41.31
N ASP A 53 15.88 6.62 40.38
CA ASP A 53 15.95 7.30 39.10
C ASP A 53 14.92 6.68 38.17
N VAL A 54 14.00 7.49 37.64
CA VAL A 54 12.86 7.03 36.81
C VAL A 54 12.70 7.87 35.56
N PRO A 55 12.19 7.31 34.46
CA PRO A 55 11.85 8.08 33.26
C PRO A 55 10.79 9.13 33.53
N PRO A 56 10.76 10.25 32.76
CA PRO A 56 9.78 11.33 32.90
C PRO A 56 8.33 10.85 32.91
N ILE A 57 7.98 9.86 32.09
CA ILE A 57 6.61 9.33 32.00
C ILE A 57 6.19 8.57 33.27
N ILE A 58 7.12 7.80 33.87
CA ILE A 58 6.88 7.12 35.14
C ILE A 58 6.74 8.12 36.27
N ALA A 59 7.60 9.13 36.33
CA ALA A 59 7.50 10.21 37.33
C ALA A 59 6.14 10.92 37.22
N ALA A 60 5.71 11.28 36.02
CA ALA A 60 4.42 11.96 35.78
C ALA A 60 3.22 11.07 36.15
N LEU A 61 3.25 9.79 35.79
CA LEU A 61 2.20 8.81 36.11
C LEU A 61 2.06 8.60 37.61
N VAL A 62 3.15 8.23 38.27
CA VAL A 62 3.16 7.89 39.71
C VAL A 62 2.79 9.12 40.56
N SER A 63 3.36 10.27 40.26
CA SER A 63 3.03 11.53 40.98
C SER A 63 1.56 11.94 40.82
N THR A 64 0.90 11.51 39.73
CA THR A 64 -0.47 11.92 39.44
C THR A 64 -1.51 10.92 39.90
N GLU A 65 -1.30 9.63 39.66
CA GLU A 65 -2.31 8.59 39.88
C GLU A 65 -2.09 7.85 41.22
N ASP A 66 -0.82 7.71 41.67
CA ASP A 66 -0.50 6.85 42.82
C ASP A 66 0.81 7.24 43.53
N VAL A 67 0.78 8.35 44.26
CA VAL A 67 2.00 8.95 44.91
C VAL A 67 2.72 7.97 45.84
N ARG A 68 2.05 6.96 46.39
CA ARG A 68 2.63 5.93 47.27
C ARG A 68 2.77 4.59 46.57
N TYR A 69 2.93 4.56 45.28
CA TYR A 69 2.97 3.36 44.44
C TYR A 69 3.90 2.26 44.97
N ARG A 70 5.08 2.64 45.45
CA ARG A 70 6.08 1.70 46.01
C ARG A 70 5.78 1.31 47.46
N GLY A 71 4.87 2.02 48.16
CA GLY A 71 4.59 1.82 49.58
C GLY A 71 3.41 0.90 49.89
N HIS A 72 2.78 0.27 48.90
CA HIS A 72 1.64 -0.65 49.10
C HIS A 72 1.67 -1.83 48.14
N SER A 73 0.95 -2.91 48.47
CA SER A 73 0.84 -4.13 47.64
C SER A 73 -0.49 -4.16 46.87
N GLY A 74 -0.70 -3.20 45.95
CA GLY A 74 -1.87 -3.13 45.08
C GLY A 74 -3.09 -2.39 45.64
N ILE A 75 -3.23 -2.30 46.97
CA ILE A 75 -4.30 -1.55 47.61
C ILE A 75 -3.69 -0.55 48.59
N ASP A 76 -4.00 0.72 48.41
CA ASP A 76 -3.58 1.78 49.35
C ASP A 76 -4.66 2.07 50.38
N LEU A 77 -4.57 1.40 51.54
CA LEU A 77 -5.51 1.53 52.65
C LEU A 77 -5.60 2.96 53.20
N MET A 78 -4.49 3.70 53.25
CA MET A 78 -4.47 5.10 53.70
C MET A 78 -5.21 6.02 52.75
N SER A 79 -5.11 5.80 51.45
CA SER A 79 -5.90 6.53 50.45
C SER A 79 -7.38 6.21 50.55
N LEU A 80 -7.76 4.95 50.82
CA LEU A 80 -9.15 4.57 51.03
C LEU A 80 -9.76 5.24 52.27
N VAL A 81 -9.04 5.27 53.41
CA VAL A 81 -9.46 5.98 54.61
C VAL A 81 -9.63 7.48 54.35
N ARG A 82 -8.66 8.10 53.66
CA ARG A 82 -8.70 9.52 53.32
C ARG A 82 -9.90 9.87 52.44
N VAL A 83 -10.20 9.05 51.42
CA VAL A 83 -11.37 9.22 50.53
C VAL A 83 -12.67 9.02 51.31
N GLY A 84 -12.75 7.97 52.18
CA GLY A 84 -13.90 7.70 53.00
C GLY A 84 -14.24 8.87 53.96
N VAL A 85 -13.25 9.38 54.66
CA VAL A 85 -13.39 10.54 55.55
C VAL A 85 -13.83 11.79 54.78
N LYS A 86 -13.22 12.09 53.64
CA LYS A 86 -13.60 13.26 52.82
C LYS A 86 -15.00 13.16 52.25
N THR A 87 -15.40 11.97 51.77
CA THR A 87 -16.73 11.77 51.18
C THR A 87 -17.83 11.90 52.22
N VAL A 88 -17.60 11.38 53.46
CA VAL A 88 -18.58 11.39 54.54
C VAL A 88 -18.65 12.79 55.17
N LEU A 89 -17.52 13.47 55.38
CA LEU A 89 -17.46 14.78 56.06
C LEU A 89 -17.71 15.99 55.16
N MET A 90 -17.36 15.96 53.88
CA MET A 90 -17.40 17.14 53.00
C MET A 90 -18.45 17.06 51.88
N GLN A 91 -19.23 15.97 51.77
CA GLN A 91 -20.23 15.76 50.69
C GLN A 91 -19.71 16.07 49.26
N ASN A 92 -18.40 16.07 49.04
CA ASN A 92 -17.79 16.47 47.81
C ASN A 92 -17.31 15.22 47.06
N THR A 93 -18.14 14.73 46.13
CA THR A 93 -17.90 13.50 45.32
C THR A 93 -16.92 13.71 44.13
N SER A 94 -16.44 14.95 43.91
CA SER A 94 -15.70 15.31 42.71
C SER A 94 -14.16 15.31 42.86
N GLN A 95 -13.61 15.10 44.02
CA GLN A 95 -12.16 15.13 44.23
C GLN A 95 -11.58 13.79 44.65
N GLY A 96 -11.00 13.08 43.71
CA GLY A 96 -9.84 12.24 43.91
C GLY A 96 -10.03 10.75 43.78
N GLY A 97 -9.21 10.16 42.96
CA GLY A 97 -9.02 8.75 42.80
C GLY A 97 -8.44 8.09 44.05
N GLY A 98 -9.19 7.18 44.65
CA GLY A 98 -8.69 6.27 45.66
C GLY A 98 -8.25 4.92 45.09
N SER A 99 -8.14 4.80 43.79
CA SER A 99 -7.69 3.59 43.09
C SER A 99 -6.23 3.70 42.73
N THR A 100 -5.46 2.66 43.03
CA THR A 100 -4.05 2.52 42.70
C THR A 100 -3.83 2.25 41.20
N ILE A 101 -2.62 2.43 40.70
CA ILE A 101 -2.22 2.05 39.34
C ILE A 101 -2.53 0.57 39.08
N THR A 102 -2.21 -0.31 40.03
CA THR A 102 -2.47 -1.75 39.94
C THR A 102 -3.96 -2.09 39.86
N GLN A 103 -4.82 -1.38 40.63
CA GLN A 103 -6.29 -1.53 40.51
C GLN A 103 -6.82 -1.01 39.17
N GLN A 104 -6.27 0.08 38.64
CA GLN A 104 -6.64 0.58 37.32
C GLN A 104 -6.20 -0.39 36.21
N LEU A 105 -5.01 -1.01 36.33
CA LEU A 105 -4.55 -2.06 35.44
C LEU A 105 -5.49 -3.26 35.47
N ALA A 106 -5.85 -3.76 36.69
CA ALA A 106 -6.79 -4.87 36.84
C ALA A 106 -8.14 -4.58 36.17
N LYS A 107 -8.66 -3.35 36.28
CA LYS A 107 -9.89 -2.92 35.60
C LYS A 107 -9.74 -2.90 34.08
N ASN A 108 -8.59 -2.50 33.56
CA ASN A 108 -8.33 -2.44 32.12
C ASN A 108 -8.16 -3.82 31.49
N LEU A 109 -7.53 -4.76 32.21
CA LEU A 109 -7.35 -6.15 31.77
C LEU A 109 -8.68 -6.94 31.81
N PHE A 110 -9.52 -6.65 32.81
CA PHE A 110 -10.81 -7.34 33.00
C PHE A 110 -11.97 -6.32 33.05
N PRO A 111 -12.44 -5.86 31.86
CA PRO A 111 -13.51 -4.86 31.79
C PRO A 111 -14.78 -5.32 32.50
N ARG A 112 -15.47 -4.38 33.13
CA ARG A 112 -16.75 -4.65 33.81
C ARG A 112 -17.84 -4.94 32.79
N ASP A 113 -18.48 -6.08 32.87
CA ASP A 113 -19.68 -6.38 32.10
C ASP A 113 -20.91 -5.73 32.78
N ILE A 114 -21.23 -4.49 32.39
CA ILE A 114 -22.37 -3.72 32.90
C ILE A 114 -23.48 -3.75 31.86
N ASN A 115 -24.40 -4.72 31.96
CA ASN A 115 -25.63 -4.71 31.19
C ASN A 115 -26.58 -3.61 31.71
N GLU A 116 -26.92 -2.65 30.86
CA GLU A 116 -27.69 -1.42 31.18
C GLU A 116 -29.15 -1.67 31.57
N ASN A 117 -29.72 -2.86 31.31
CA ASN A 117 -31.16 -3.15 31.44
C ASN A 117 -31.59 -3.76 32.80
N ARG A 118 -30.81 -3.59 33.87
CA ARG A 118 -31.17 -4.13 35.20
C ARG A 118 -31.38 -3.04 36.25
N GLY A 119 -32.32 -3.24 37.18
CA GLY A 119 -32.71 -2.25 38.20
C GLY A 119 -31.57 -1.76 39.09
N LYS A 120 -31.72 -0.57 39.72
CA LYS A 120 -30.67 0.15 40.50
C LYS A 120 -29.96 -0.73 41.56
N ILE A 121 -30.66 -1.60 42.30
CA ILE A 121 -30.08 -2.44 43.35
C ILE A 121 -29.14 -3.50 42.77
N ALA A 122 -29.55 -4.18 41.70
CA ALA A 122 -28.72 -5.16 41.01
C ALA A 122 -27.45 -4.55 40.40
N ARG A 123 -27.53 -3.30 39.93
CA ARG A 123 -26.41 -2.51 39.43
C ARG A 123 -25.39 -2.18 40.51
N THR A 124 -25.85 -1.76 41.71
CA THR A 124 -24.97 -1.44 42.84
C THR A 124 -24.25 -2.67 43.36
N THR A 125 -24.96 -3.81 43.53
CA THR A 125 -24.36 -5.07 43.97
C THR A 125 -23.28 -5.55 42.97
N LYS A 126 -23.57 -5.48 41.66
CA LYS A 126 -22.62 -5.85 40.62
C LYS A 126 -21.37 -4.95 40.62
N LEU A 127 -21.52 -3.66 40.91
CA LEU A 127 -20.39 -2.71 41.03
C LEU A 127 -19.50 -3.07 42.23
N VAL A 128 -20.09 -3.42 43.39
CA VAL A 128 -19.31 -3.84 44.57
C VAL A 128 -18.55 -5.15 44.30
N VAL A 129 -19.21 -6.13 43.71
CA VAL A 129 -18.58 -7.42 43.35
C VAL A 129 -17.45 -7.18 42.34
N SER A 130 -17.66 -6.32 41.33
CA SER A 130 -16.61 -5.97 40.35
C SER A 130 -15.42 -5.28 41.03
N LYS A 131 -15.67 -4.40 42.02
CA LYS A 131 -14.61 -3.74 42.76
C LYS A 131 -13.80 -4.69 43.63
N LEU A 132 -14.45 -5.67 44.24
CA LEU A 132 -13.77 -6.74 45.01
C LEU A 132 -12.91 -7.63 44.08
N LYS A 133 -13.41 -7.96 42.90
CA LYS A 133 -12.61 -8.65 41.87
C LYS A 133 -11.39 -7.86 41.46
N GLU A 134 -11.51 -6.55 41.21
CA GLU A 134 -10.38 -5.66 40.91
C GLU A 134 -9.32 -5.69 42.03
N TRP A 135 -9.74 -5.67 43.31
CA TRP A 135 -8.82 -5.72 44.42
C TRP A 135 -8.08 -7.06 44.53
N ILE A 136 -8.78 -8.20 44.38
CA ILE A 136 -8.16 -9.53 44.38
C ILE A 136 -7.18 -9.65 43.21
N THR A 137 -7.55 -9.13 42.01
CA THR A 137 -6.67 -9.14 40.84
C THR A 137 -5.46 -8.25 41.05
N ALA A 138 -5.63 -7.07 41.67
CA ALA A 138 -4.51 -6.19 41.99
C ALA A 138 -3.52 -6.84 42.97
N LEU A 139 -3.99 -7.54 44.01
CA LEU A 139 -3.12 -8.30 44.91
C LEU A 139 -2.37 -9.42 44.17
N LYS A 140 -3.03 -10.14 43.27
CA LYS A 140 -2.39 -11.19 42.47
C LYS A 140 -1.33 -10.62 41.51
N LEU A 141 -1.59 -9.46 40.90
CA LEU A 141 -0.60 -8.78 40.06
C LEU A 141 0.65 -8.42 40.89
N GLU A 142 0.49 -7.79 42.04
CA GLU A 142 1.61 -7.42 42.92
C GLU A 142 2.37 -8.63 43.50
N TYR A 143 1.73 -9.78 43.59
CA TYR A 143 2.38 -11.03 44.02
C TYR A 143 3.27 -11.62 42.90
N ASN A 144 2.85 -11.49 41.64
CA ASN A 144 3.52 -12.16 40.52
C ASN A 144 4.43 -11.24 39.70
N TYR A 145 4.30 -9.93 39.82
CA TYR A 145 5.02 -8.95 39.00
C TYR A 145 5.64 -7.83 39.85
N THR A 146 6.77 -7.33 39.41
CA THR A 146 7.44 -6.18 40.04
C THR A 146 6.66 -4.89 39.78
N LYS A 147 6.94 -3.84 40.57
CA LYS A 147 6.36 -2.50 40.37
C LYS A 147 6.67 -1.95 38.98
N GLU A 148 7.86 -2.21 38.47
CA GLU A 148 8.33 -1.80 37.17
C GLU A 148 7.50 -2.46 36.05
N GLU A 149 7.33 -3.78 36.14
CA GLU A 149 6.51 -4.54 35.18
C GLU A 149 5.04 -4.10 35.21
N ILE A 150 4.46 -3.88 36.41
CA ILE A 150 3.08 -3.39 36.55
C ILE A 150 2.92 -2.00 35.94
N ALA A 151 3.89 -1.10 36.14
CA ALA A 151 3.87 0.23 35.54
C ALA A 151 3.96 0.16 34.00
N ALA A 152 4.84 -0.69 33.46
CA ALA A 152 4.93 -0.94 32.03
C ALA A 152 3.64 -1.54 31.45
N MET A 153 3.08 -2.57 32.09
CA MET A 153 1.78 -3.15 31.71
C MET A 153 0.66 -2.12 31.71
N TYR A 154 0.62 -1.23 32.71
CA TYR A 154 -0.36 -0.16 32.78
C TYR A 154 -0.21 0.81 31.59
N LEU A 155 1.01 1.32 31.34
CA LEU A 155 1.31 2.21 30.23
C LEU A 155 1.04 1.56 28.86
N ASN A 156 1.15 0.25 28.74
CA ASN A 156 0.82 -0.50 27.53
C ASN A 156 -0.69 -0.71 27.31
N THR A 157 -1.52 -0.57 28.36
CA THR A 157 -2.95 -0.90 28.27
C THR A 157 -3.87 0.31 28.23
N VAL A 158 -3.46 1.47 28.77
CA VAL A 158 -4.32 2.64 28.86
C VAL A 158 -4.53 3.34 27.54
N GLU A 159 -5.71 3.96 27.38
CA GLU A 159 -6.04 4.79 26.22
C GLU A 159 -5.59 6.23 26.46
N PHE A 160 -4.84 6.78 25.50
CA PHE A 160 -4.39 8.17 25.47
C PHE A 160 -5.22 9.07 24.53
N GLY A 161 -6.23 8.52 23.87
CA GLY A 161 -7.05 9.22 22.86
C GLY A 161 -6.47 9.13 21.44
N SER A 162 -7.22 9.63 20.47
CA SER A 162 -6.85 9.52 19.04
C SER A 162 -6.59 8.08 18.59
N ASN A 163 -7.28 7.11 19.19
CA ASN A 163 -7.09 5.67 18.98
C ASN A 163 -5.68 5.17 19.36
N ALA A 164 -4.93 5.92 20.17
CA ALA A 164 -3.63 5.51 20.68
C ALA A 164 -3.81 4.77 22.03
N TYR A 165 -3.58 3.48 22.02
CA TYR A 165 -3.56 2.60 23.18
C TYR A 165 -2.12 2.21 23.49
N GLY A 166 -1.69 2.51 24.72
CA GLY A 166 -0.31 2.34 25.16
C GLY A 166 0.59 3.54 24.84
N ILE A 167 1.64 3.66 25.67
CA ILE A 167 2.56 4.83 25.66
C ILE A 167 3.33 4.97 24.34
N LYS A 168 3.76 3.88 23.72
CA LYS A 168 4.48 3.92 22.44
C LYS A 168 3.60 4.49 21.34
N SER A 169 2.37 3.98 21.21
CA SER A 169 1.40 4.50 20.25
C SER A 169 1.04 5.97 20.52
N ALA A 170 0.97 6.38 21.80
CA ALA A 170 0.69 7.77 22.19
C ALA A 170 1.86 8.70 21.85
N ALA A 171 3.10 8.31 22.19
CA ALA A 171 4.31 9.09 21.88
C ALA A 171 4.45 9.32 20.37
N HIS A 172 4.26 8.28 19.58
CA HIS A 172 4.25 8.40 18.12
C HIS A 172 3.09 9.28 17.61
N THR A 173 1.86 9.08 18.10
CA THR A 173 0.68 9.79 17.63
C THR A 173 0.75 11.30 17.92
N PHE A 174 1.16 11.68 19.12
CA PHE A 174 1.12 13.09 19.55
C PHE A 174 2.43 13.84 19.27
N PHE A 175 3.58 13.15 19.29
CA PHE A 175 4.90 13.79 19.22
C PHE A 175 5.82 13.23 18.13
N ASN A 176 5.45 12.11 17.48
CA ASN A 176 6.29 11.40 16.52
C ASN A 176 7.67 11.04 17.12
N LYS A 177 7.65 10.51 18.34
CA LYS A 177 8.82 10.15 19.15
C LYS A 177 8.69 8.74 19.71
N GLU A 178 9.84 8.11 20.03
CA GLU A 178 9.85 6.92 20.87
C GLU A 178 9.57 7.31 22.35
N PRO A 179 9.06 6.39 23.19
CA PRO A 179 8.73 6.69 24.59
C PRO A 179 9.90 7.22 25.42
N HIS A 180 11.12 6.77 25.16
CA HIS A 180 12.34 7.23 25.84
C HIS A 180 12.79 8.66 25.45
N GLU A 181 12.28 9.20 24.34
CA GLU A 181 12.57 10.55 23.86
C GLU A 181 11.61 11.62 24.42
N LEU A 182 10.60 11.20 25.22
CA LEU A 182 9.62 12.11 25.80
C LEU A 182 10.27 13.01 26.85
N ASN A 183 10.18 14.31 26.66
CA ASN A 183 10.59 15.28 27.68
C ASN A 183 9.54 15.42 28.80
N ILE A 184 9.84 16.18 29.86
CA ILE A 184 8.98 16.34 31.04
C ILE A 184 7.59 16.88 30.67
N GLN A 185 7.50 17.88 29.78
CA GLN A 185 6.20 18.46 29.42
C GLN A 185 5.35 17.49 28.58
N GLU A 186 5.96 16.72 27.69
CA GLU A 186 5.30 15.73 26.86
C GLU A 186 4.80 14.54 27.70
N ALA A 187 5.65 14.06 28.61
CA ALA A 187 5.29 13.03 29.58
C ALA A 187 4.15 13.48 30.50
N ALA A 188 4.19 14.73 31.01
CA ALA A 188 3.12 15.28 31.83
C ALA A 188 1.81 15.43 31.07
N LEU A 189 1.85 15.80 29.79
CA LEU A 189 0.66 15.85 28.93
C LEU A 189 0.05 14.45 28.78
N LEU A 190 0.86 13.44 28.40
CA LEU A 190 0.37 12.07 28.20
C LEU A 190 -0.19 11.49 29.50
N ALA A 191 0.50 11.61 30.64
CA ALA A 191 -0.04 11.18 31.92
C ALA A 191 -1.36 11.89 32.27
N GLY A 192 -1.51 13.16 31.87
CA GLY A 192 -2.75 13.91 32.03
C GLY A 192 -3.92 13.37 31.21
N LEU A 193 -3.66 12.86 29.99
CA LEU A 193 -4.67 12.29 29.08
C LEU A 193 -5.35 11.04 29.63
N VAL A 194 -4.65 10.23 30.41
CA VAL A 194 -5.18 8.98 30.98
C VAL A 194 -6.49 9.19 31.78
N LYS A 195 -6.64 10.35 32.42
CA LYS A 195 -7.84 10.69 33.21
C LYS A 195 -9.10 10.82 32.35
N GLY A 196 -8.98 11.26 31.11
CA GLY A 196 -10.09 11.48 30.19
C GLY A 196 -9.61 11.88 28.79
N PRO A 197 -9.24 10.92 27.97
CA PRO A 197 -8.58 11.17 26.67
C PRO A 197 -9.36 12.10 25.75
N THR A 198 -10.70 12.04 25.77
CA THR A 198 -11.56 12.91 24.97
C THR A 198 -11.63 14.32 25.53
N MET A 199 -11.79 14.46 26.86
CA MET A 199 -11.97 15.74 27.54
C MET A 199 -10.68 16.57 27.53
N TYR A 200 -9.53 15.93 27.68
CA TYR A 200 -8.21 16.57 27.73
C TYR A 200 -7.43 16.44 26.41
N SER A 201 -8.11 16.12 25.31
CA SER A 201 -7.47 16.00 23.99
C SER A 201 -6.78 17.31 23.59
N PRO A 202 -5.45 17.34 23.39
CA PRO A 202 -4.74 18.56 23.05
C PRO A 202 -5.11 19.11 21.67
N ARG A 203 -5.71 18.27 20.82
CA ARG A 203 -6.21 18.65 19.48
C ARG A 203 -7.62 19.22 19.51
N ARG A 204 -8.52 18.65 20.34
CA ARG A 204 -9.94 19.04 20.38
C ARG A 204 -10.21 20.10 21.43
N ASN A 205 -9.51 20.01 22.56
CA ASN A 205 -9.70 20.84 23.74
C ASN A 205 -8.34 21.33 24.28
N PRO A 206 -7.59 22.16 23.55
CA PRO A 206 -6.22 22.53 23.89
C PRO A 206 -6.10 23.24 25.25
N GLU A 207 -7.07 24.04 25.63
CA GLU A 207 -7.10 24.75 26.95
C GLU A 207 -7.23 23.75 28.09
N ASN A 208 -8.14 22.78 27.98
CA ASN A 208 -8.30 21.73 28.99
C ASN A 208 -7.04 20.86 29.08
N ALA A 209 -6.42 20.56 27.94
CA ALA A 209 -5.17 19.81 27.89
C ALA A 209 -4.02 20.56 28.58
N LEU A 210 -3.90 21.88 28.34
CA LEU A 210 -2.91 22.73 28.98
C LEU A 210 -3.10 22.79 30.50
N ALA A 211 -4.33 23.03 30.95
CA ALA A 211 -4.66 23.04 32.38
C ALA A 211 -4.36 21.68 33.03
N ARG A 212 -4.68 20.59 32.35
CA ARG A 212 -4.43 19.24 32.85
C ARG A 212 -2.94 18.88 32.90
N ARG A 213 -2.15 19.26 31.89
CA ARG A 213 -0.69 19.12 31.91
C ARG A 213 -0.09 19.85 33.08
N ASN A 214 -0.50 21.11 33.30
CA ASN A 214 0.02 21.94 34.39
C ASN A 214 -0.33 21.35 35.76
N LEU A 215 -1.52 20.76 35.93
CA LEU A 215 -1.88 20.01 37.14
C LEU A 215 -0.95 18.82 37.39
N VAL A 216 -0.56 18.09 36.33
CA VAL A 216 0.42 16.99 36.45
C VAL A 216 1.77 17.53 36.90
N LEU A 217 2.26 18.61 36.29
CA LEU A 217 3.50 19.28 36.73
C LEU A 217 3.46 19.72 38.19
N ASP A 218 2.33 20.29 38.66
CA ASP A 218 2.14 20.64 40.07
C ASP A 218 2.27 19.39 40.99
N ARG A 219 1.74 18.25 40.57
CA ARG A 219 1.85 17.03 41.34
C ARG A 219 3.27 16.43 41.31
N MET A 220 3.96 16.49 40.17
CA MET A 220 5.37 16.10 40.06
C MET A 220 6.25 16.97 40.99
N ALA A 221 6.02 18.28 41.05
CA ALA A 221 6.73 19.18 41.95
C ALA A 221 6.39 18.89 43.43
N SER A 222 5.13 18.58 43.76
CA SER A 222 4.69 18.20 45.11
C SER A 222 5.25 16.86 45.58
N ALA A 223 5.49 15.94 44.67
CA ALA A 223 6.14 14.62 44.89
C ALA A 223 7.69 14.73 44.92
N GLY A 224 8.24 15.90 44.61
CA GLY A 224 9.71 16.11 44.57
C GLY A 224 10.41 15.59 43.32
N ALA A 225 9.67 15.15 42.31
CA ALA A 225 10.24 14.66 41.05
C ALA A 225 10.84 15.79 40.19
N ILE A 226 10.31 17.02 40.31
CA ILE A 226 10.83 18.23 39.69
C ILE A 226 10.85 19.38 40.73
N THR A 227 11.70 20.38 40.50
CA THR A 227 11.73 21.57 41.31
C THR A 227 10.56 22.50 40.98
N ARG A 228 10.20 23.41 41.92
CA ARG A 228 9.18 24.44 41.64
C ARG A 228 9.58 25.35 40.47
N HIS A 229 10.88 25.67 40.36
CA HIS A 229 11.40 26.45 39.23
C HIS A 229 11.20 25.75 37.89
N GLN A 230 11.53 24.48 37.82
CA GLN A 230 11.26 23.66 36.61
C GLN A 230 9.78 23.60 36.26
N ARG A 231 8.91 23.40 37.26
CA ARG A 231 7.46 23.41 37.10
C ARG A 231 6.98 24.74 36.50
N ASP A 232 7.40 25.88 37.05
CA ASP A 232 6.98 27.20 36.58
C ASP A 232 7.46 27.46 35.16
N SER A 233 8.70 27.15 34.87
CA SER A 233 9.29 27.32 33.53
C SER A 233 8.55 26.48 32.49
N ILE A 234 8.26 25.20 32.78
CA ILE A 234 7.58 24.30 31.83
C ILE A 234 6.09 24.66 31.71
N ALA A 235 5.42 25.05 32.79
CA ALA A 235 4.02 25.45 32.78
C ALA A 235 3.74 26.67 31.87
N ALA A 236 4.71 27.54 31.72
CA ALA A 236 4.63 28.70 30.82
C ALA A 236 4.75 28.36 29.33
N LEU A 237 5.26 27.18 28.99
CA LEU A 237 5.45 26.74 27.59
C LEU A 237 4.11 26.30 26.96
N PRO A 238 3.87 26.63 25.69
CA PRO A 238 2.73 26.08 24.94
C PRO A 238 2.89 24.59 24.72
N ILE A 239 1.76 23.87 24.43
CA ILE A 239 1.78 22.50 23.97
C ILE A 239 2.14 22.52 22.49
N LEU A 240 3.28 21.94 22.14
CA LEU A 240 3.70 21.74 20.76
C LEU A 240 3.49 20.29 20.37
N LEU A 241 2.62 20.04 19.40
CA LEU A 241 2.33 18.71 18.88
C LEU A 241 3.05 18.49 17.54
N ASN A 242 3.64 17.34 17.37
CA ASN A 242 4.01 16.77 16.06
C ASN A 242 3.03 15.63 15.76
N TYR A 243 1.75 16.01 15.56
CA TYR A 243 0.63 15.08 15.52
C TYR A 243 0.63 14.25 14.25
N LYS A 244 0.91 12.94 14.39
CA LYS A 244 0.85 11.94 13.32
C LYS A 244 -0.02 10.76 13.77
N PRO A 245 -1.34 10.82 13.57
CA PRO A 245 -2.21 9.69 13.90
C PRO A 245 -1.85 8.51 13.02
N VAL A 246 -1.67 7.35 13.61
CA VAL A 246 -1.48 6.11 12.86
C VAL A 246 -2.79 5.75 12.18
N SER A 247 -2.80 5.79 10.87
CA SER A 247 -3.94 5.42 10.04
C SER A 247 -3.52 4.36 9.03
N HIS A 248 -4.37 3.36 8.80
CA HIS A 248 -4.16 2.39 7.71
C HIS A 248 -4.11 3.04 6.32
N ASN A 249 -4.61 4.28 6.20
CA ASN A 249 -4.70 5.02 4.95
C ASN A 249 -3.47 5.88 4.65
N GLU A 250 -2.48 5.94 5.54
CA GLU A 250 -1.31 6.81 5.44
C GLU A 250 -0.01 6.02 5.71
N GLY A 251 1.14 6.56 5.27
CA GLY A 251 2.44 5.92 5.38
C GLY A 251 2.87 5.17 4.11
N PRO A 252 4.03 4.50 4.11
CA PRO A 252 4.57 3.81 2.94
C PRO A 252 3.71 2.60 2.54
N ALA A 253 3.74 2.27 1.27
CA ALA A 253 3.13 1.06 0.70
C ALA A 253 1.64 0.83 1.09
N THR A 254 0.82 1.89 1.17
CA THR A 254 -0.58 1.81 1.63
C THR A 254 -1.43 0.84 0.81
N TYR A 255 -1.31 0.86 -0.52
CA TYR A 255 -2.02 -0.07 -1.40
C TYR A 255 -1.57 -1.51 -1.20
N PHE A 256 -0.27 -1.73 -1.04
CA PHE A 256 0.29 -3.05 -0.73
C PHE A 256 -0.23 -3.59 0.60
N ARG A 257 -0.23 -2.77 1.65
CA ARG A 257 -0.75 -3.16 2.97
C ARG A 257 -2.23 -3.53 2.91
N GLU A 258 -3.03 -2.78 2.17
CA GLU A 258 -4.44 -3.10 1.98
C GLU A 258 -4.63 -4.38 1.15
N MET A 259 -3.84 -4.57 0.09
CA MET A 259 -3.84 -5.81 -0.69
C MET A 259 -3.48 -7.00 0.19
N LEU A 260 -2.44 -6.89 1.02
CA LEU A 260 -2.04 -7.91 1.99
C LEU A 260 -3.19 -8.24 2.97
N ARG A 261 -3.82 -7.22 3.55
CA ARG A 261 -4.94 -7.36 4.47
C ARG A 261 -6.11 -8.13 3.84
N LEU A 262 -6.49 -7.73 2.64
CA LEU A 262 -7.58 -8.38 1.89
C LEU A 262 -7.22 -9.83 1.54
N THR A 263 -5.99 -10.08 1.15
CA THR A 263 -5.53 -11.43 0.78
C THR A 263 -5.51 -12.37 1.99
N MET A 264 -4.95 -11.94 3.12
CA MET A 264 -4.88 -12.79 4.32
C MET A 264 -6.25 -13.10 4.93
N ASN A 265 -7.23 -12.21 4.78
CA ASN A 265 -8.61 -12.39 5.26
C ASN A 265 -9.58 -12.84 4.15
N ALA A 266 -9.07 -13.23 2.97
CA ALA A 266 -9.93 -13.60 1.85
C ALA A 266 -10.80 -14.82 2.19
N GLU A 267 -12.09 -14.72 1.89
CA GLU A 267 -12.98 -15.88 1.84
C GLU A 267 -12.81 -16.62 0.50
N ARG A 268 -13.16 -17.89 0.47
CA ARG A 268 -13.16 -18.64 -0.81
C ARG A 268 -14.08 -17.96 -1.82
N PRO A 269 -13.58 -17.70 -3.05
CA PRO A 269 -14.36 -17.02 -4.09
C PRO A 269 -15.72 -17.68 -4.37
N LYS A 270 -16.73 -16.85 -4.67
CA LYS A 270 -18.08 -17.29 -5.02
C LYS A 270 -18.38 -16.87 -6.47
N ARG A 271 -18.95 -17.77 -7.29
CA ARG A 271 -19.21 -17.54 -8.73
C ARG A 271 -19.89 -16.20 -9.03
N ARG A 272 -20.84 -15.78 -8.19
CA ARG A 272 -21.58 -14.49 -8.35
C ARG A 272 -20.73 -13.22 -8.30
N GLN A 273 -19.47 -13.32 -7.88
CA GLN A 273 -18.54 -12.18 -7.78
C GLN A 273 -17.80 -11.92 -9.10
N PHE A 274 -17.92 -12.80 -10.07
CA PHE A 274 -17.17 -12.76 -11.33
C PHE A 274 -18.09 -12.68 -12.54
N GLN A 275 -17.63 -11.97 -13.58
CA GLN A 275 -18.38 -11.79 -14.83
C GLN A 275 -18.36 -13.03 -15.71
N ASN A 276 -17.27 -13.81 -15.67
CA ASN A 276 -17.06 -15.01 -16.47
C ASN A 276 -16.54 -16.19 -15.62
N ASP A 277 -16.64 -17.42 -16.17
CA ASP A 277 -16.22 -18.64 -15.48
C ASP A 277 -14.69 -18.72 -15.34
N TRP A 278 -13.94 -18.28 -16.36
CA TRP A 278 -12.49 -18.27 -16.32
C TRP A 278 -11.92 -17.52 -15.12
N ASP A 279 -12.32 -16.25 -14.93
CA ASP A 279 -11.85 -15.44 -13.82
C ASP A 279 -12.25 -16.06 -12.46
N TYR A 280 -13.41 -16.69 -12.38
CA TYR A 280 -13.83 -17.42 -11.19
C TYR A 280 -12.94 -18.62 -10.91
N GLU A 281 -12.67 -19.46 -11.91
CA GLU A 281 -11.81 -20.65 -11.80
C GLU A 281 -10.38 -20.28 -11.42
N GLN A 282 -9.81 -19.22 -12.03
CA GLN A 282 -8.48 -18.72 -11.66
C GLN A 282 -8.44 -18.21 -10.23
N ALA A 283 -9.47 -17.49 -9.78
CA ALA A 283 -9.55 -17.00 -8.40
C ALA A 283 -9.69 -18.14 -7.38
N VAL A 284 -10.46 -19.20 -7.71
CA VAL A 284 -10.57 -20.39 -6.85
C VAL A 284 -9.23 -21.13 -6.81
N LYS A 285 -8.58 -21.33 -7.96
CA LYS A 285 -7.25 -21.94 -8.05
C LYS A 285 -6.23 -21.19 -7.21
N GLU A 286 -6.17 -19.85 -7.34
CA GLU A 286 -5.26 -19.01 -6.56
C GLU A 286 -5.56 -19.12 -5.06
N TYR A 287 -6.84 -19.10 -4.65
CA TYR A 287 -7.22 -19.27 -3.25
C TYR A 287 -6.82 -20.66 -2.71
N ASP A 288 -7.06 -21.74 -3.46
CA ASP A 288 -6.81 -23.10 -3.01
C ASP A 288 -5.29 -23.44 -2.99
N GLU A 289 -4.53 -22.95 -3.97
CA GLU A 289 -3.11 -23.25 -4.14
C GLU A 289 -2.14 -22.28 -3.44
N ASN A 290 -2.54 -21.02 -3.24
CA ASN A 290 -1.68 -20.03 -2.60
C ASN A 290 -1.97 -19.94 -1.10
N PRO A 291 -1.04 -20.38 -0.24
CA PRO A 291 -1.30 -20.50 1.20
C PRO A 291 -1.54 -19.14 1.92
N ILE A 292 -1.14 -18.01 1.33
CA ILE A 292 -1.39 -16.69 1.94
C ILE A 292 -2.85 -16.23 1.76
N TYR A 293 -3.55 -16.71 0.74
CA TYR A 293 -4.96 -16.39 0.51
C TYR A 293 -5.86 -17.06 1.54
N GLY A 294 -6.56 -16.22 2.32
CA GLY A 294 -7.40 -16.68 3.42
C GLY A 294 -6.60 -17.29 4.56
N TRP A 295 -5.31 -16.95 4.69
CA TRP A 295 -4.43 -17.52 5.71
C TRP A 295 -5.02 -17.44 7.11
N CYS A 296 -5.62 -16.30 7.48
CA CYS A 296 -6.27 -16.11 8.80
C CYS A 296 -7.44 -17.07 9.02
N LEU A 297 -8.19 -17.40 7.97
CA LEU A 297 -9.36 -18.30 8.06
C LEU A 297 -9.00 -19.77 7.94
N LYS A 298 -7.91 -20.10 7.23
CA LYS A 298 -7.43 -21.47 7.01
C LYS A 298 -6.61 -22.01 8.17
N ASN A 299 -6.05 -21.14 9.00
CA ASN A 299 -5.14 -21.52 10.09
C ASN A 299 -5.75 -21.16 11.45
N THR A 300 -5.52 -22.02 12.43
CA THR A 300 -6.01 -21.85 13.79
C THR A 300 -4.87 -21.84 14.80
N LYS A 301 -5.07 -21.10 15.89
CA LYS A 301 -4.18 -21.08 17.05
C LYS A 301 -4.34 -22.36 17.88
N ALA A 302 -3.48 -22.55 18.87
CA ALA A 302 -3.52 -23.71 19.77
C ALA A 302 -4.85 -23.85 20.52
N ASP A 303 -5.59 -22.75 20.74
CA ASP A 303 -6.92 -22.74 21.35
C ASP A 303 -8.06 -23.06 20.37
N GLY A 304 -7.74 -23.40 19.12
CA GLY A 304 -8.72 -23.71 18.06
C GLY A 304 -9.38 -22.49 17.41
N THR A 305 -9.04 -21.26 17.83
CA THR A 305 -9.58 -20.05 17.21
C THR A 305 -8.77 -19.65 15.97
N PRO A 306 -9.40 -19.05 14.93
CA PRO A 306 -8.69 -18.56 13.78
C PRO A 306 -7.76 -17.38 14.15
N TYR A 307 -6.72 -17.16 13.34
CA TYR A 307 -5.87 -15.99 13.49
C TYR A 307 -6.61 -14.70 13.11
N ASP A 308 -6.31 -13.63 13.86
CA ASP A 308 -6.84 -12.28 13.62
C ASP A 308 -5.68 -11.29 13.50
N ILE A 309 -5.45 -10.78 12.27
CA ILE A 309 -4.36 -9.83 12.00
C ILE A 309 -4.49 -8.50 12.76
N TYR A 310 -5.65 -8.23 13.37
CA TYR A 310 -5.85 -6.99 14.12
C TYR A 310 -5.61 -7.16 15.62
N ARG A 311 -5.53 -8.39 16.11
CA ARG A 311 -5.55 -8.70 17.56
C ARG A 311 -4.41 -9.56 18.05
N ASP A 312 -3.81 -10.38 17.17
CA ASP A 312 -2.87 -11.42 17.60
C ASP A 312 -1.41 -10.94 17.65
N GLY A 313 -1.12 -9.69 17.26
CA GLY A 313 0.21 -9.11 17.36
C GLY A 313 1.27 -9.83 16.54
N LEU A 314 0.90 -10.21 15.32
CA LEU A 314 1.79 -10.92 14.39
C LEU A 314 2.91 -10.01 13.86
N LYS A 315 4.03 -10.60 13.51
CA LYS A 315 5.07 -9.96 12.70
C LYS A 315 5.04 -10.56 11.30
N ILE A 316 4.62 -9.78 10.31
CA ILE A 316 4.50 -10.21 8.92
C ILE A 316 5.70 -9.68 8.14
N TYR A 317 6.62 -10.56 7.77
CA TYR A 317 7.80 -10.22 6.98
C TYR A 317 7.45 -10.27 5.50
N THR A 318 7.48 -9.12 4.86
CA THR A 318 7.15 -8.98 3.44
C THR A 318 8.40 -8.98 2.57
N THR A 319 8.20 -9.07 1.26
CA THR A 319 9.27 -9.00 0.26
C THR A 319 9.58 -7.56 -0.18
N ILE A 320 8.73 -6.59 0.21
CA ILE A 320 8.90 -5.18 -0.15
C ILE A 320 10.24 -4.66 0.39
N ASP A 321 11.05 -4.07 -0.47
CA ASP A 321 12.22 -3.28 -0.07
C ASP A 321 11.77 -1.84 0.16
N SER A 322 11.98 -1.32 1.37
CA SER A 322 11.46 0.00 1.75
C SER A 322 12.01 1.13 0.88
N ARG A 323 13.27 1.01 0.41
CA ARG A 323 13.93 2.00 -0.47
C ARG A 323 13.36 1.95 -1.88
N MET A 324 13.24 0.74 -2.46
CA MET A 324 12.65 0.57 -3.79
C MET A 324 11.18 1.02 -3.80
N GLN A 325 10.43 0.78 -2.72
CA GLN A 325 9.08 1.28 -2.55
C GLN A 325 9.03 2.80 -2.57
N GLU A 326 9.90 3.44 -1.79
CA GLU A 326 10.00 4.90 -1.73
C GLU A 326 10.39 5.49 -3.09
N TYR A 327 11.35 4.87 -3.80
CA TYR A 327 11.78 5.31 -5.12
C TYR A 327 10.67 5.22 -6.16
N ALA A 328 9.84 4.17 -6.09
CA ALA A 328 8.67 4.02 -6.96
C ALA A 328 7.61 5.10 -6.67
N GLU A 329 7.29 5.33 -5.40
CA GLU A 329 6.34 6.37 -4.99
C GLU A 329 6.83 7.77 -5.41
N GLN A 330 8.12 8.08 -5.21
CA GLN A 330 8.73 9.36 -5.62
C GLN A 330 8.78 9.53 -7.15
N ALA A 331 9.07 8.46 -7.91
CA ALA A 331 9.09 8.50 -9.37
C ALA A 331 7.70 8.82 -9.95
N ILE A 332 6.65 8.16 -9.43
CA ILE A 332 5.27 8.45 -9.78
C ILE A 332 4.93 9.90 -9.40
N GLN A 333 5.17 10.30 -8.15
CA GLN A 333 4.86 11.64 -7.67
C GLN A 333 5.49 12.71 -8.57
N LYS A 334 6.79 12.58 -8.89
CA LYS A 334 7.51 13.53 -9.74
C LYS A 334 6.87 13.67 -11.12
N GLN A 335 6.61 12.55 -11.81
CA GLN A 335 6.07 12.60 -13.18
C GLN A 335 4.60 13.06 -13.19
N MET A 336 3.81 12.62 -12.22
CA MET A 336 2.40 13.01 -12.13
C MET A 336 2.26 14.50 -11.81
N GLU A 337 3.05 15.02 -10.87
CA GLU A 337 3.00 16.42 -10.45
C GLU A 337 3.52 17.38 -11.51
N SER A 338 4.68 17.06 -12.14
CA SER A 338 5.40 18.00 -13.01
C SER A 338 5.02 17.90 -14.48
N VAL A 339 4.51 16.75 -14.95
CA VAL A 339 4.27 16.50 -16.39
C VAL A 339 2.82 16.11 -16.66
N ILE A 340 2.36 14.98 -16.10
CA ILE A 340 1.12 14.33 -16.56
C ILE A 340 -0.12 15.11 -16.12
N GLN A 341 -0.23 15.46 -14.85
CA GLN A 341 -1.40 16.20 -14.35
C GLN A 341 -1.50 17.63 -14.92
N PRO A 342 -0.40 18.41 -15.03
CA PRO A 342 -0.44 19.69 -15.74
C PRO A 342 -0.93 19.59 -17.19
N GLN A 343 -0.51 18.54 -17.92
CA GLN A 343 -0.96 18.30 -19.30
C GLN A 343 -2.47 18.00 -19.35
N MET A 344 -3.00 17.17 -18.43
CA MET A 344 -4.43 16.90 -18.30
C MET A 344 -5.21 18.17 -17.94
N ASP A 345 -4.69 18.98 -17.04
CA ASP A 345 -5.35 20.23 -16.62
C ASP A 345 -5.37 21.27 -17.78
N ALA A 346 -4.30 21.36 -18.55
CA ALA A 346 -4.25 22.19 -19.75
C ALA A 346 -5.24 21.71 -20.82
N GLN A 347 -5.30 20.39 -21.06
CA GLN A 347 -6.28 19.80 -21.96
C GLN A 347 -7.71 20.13 -21.52
N PHE A 348 -8.04 19.93 -20.25
CA PHE A 348 -9.37 20.22 -19.70
C PHE A 348 -9.75 21.70 -19.86
N LYS A 349 -8.80 22.63 -19.61
CA LYS A 349 -9.03 24.08 -19.82
C LYS A 349 -9.39 24.39 -21.27
N ARG A 350 -8.75 23.70 -22.24
CA ARG A 350 -8.98 23.88 -23.67
C ARG A 350 -10.29 23.25 -24.15
N THR A 351 -10.53 21.99 -23.78
CA THR A 351 -11.67 21.22 -24.30
C THR A 351 -12.97 21.48 -23.55
N LYS A 352 -12.90 22.05 -22.34
CA LYS A 352 -14.04 22.28 -21.42
C LYS A 352 -14.83 20.99 -21.09
N THR A 353 -14.31 19.82 -21.45
CA THR A 353 -14.88 18.52 -21.13
C THR A 353 -13.80 17.57 -20.60
N LEU A 354 -14.16 16.76 -19.60
CA LEU A 354 -13.31 15.73 -19.05
C LEU A 354 -13.47 14.41 -19.82
N PHE A 355 -14.70 14.10 -20.22
CA PHE A 355 -15.05 12.83 -20.83
C PHE A 355 -14.94 12.92 -22.35
N ILE A 356 -13.77 12.51 -22.85
CA ILE A 356 -13.49 12.53 -24.29
C ILE A 356 -14.19 11.34 -24.96
N ASP A 357 -14.81 11.57 -26.10
CA ASP A 357 -15.57 10.59 -26.89
C ASP A 357 -16.79 9.96 -26.18
N ALA A 358 -17.17 10.43 -25.01
CA ALA A 358 -18.41 10.03 -24.35
C ALA A 358 -19.57 10.90 -24.83
N ASP A 359 -20.69 10.29 -25.17
CA ASP A 359 -21.92 11.00 -25.47
C ASP A 359 -22.60 11.54 -24.17
N ARG A 360 -23.71 12.23 -24.32
CA ARG A 360 -24.40 12.81 -23.17
C ARG A 360 -24.89 11.74 -22.20
N GLN A 361 -25.44 10.64 -22.70
CA GLN A 361 -25.99 9.56 -21.86
C GLN A 361 -24.88 8.88 -21.04
N GLU A 362 -23.75 8.63 -21.68
CA GLU A 362 -22.57 8.04 -21.04
C GLU A 362 -22.00 8.95 -19.94
N ARG A 363 -21.87 10.25 -20.21
CA ARG A 363 -21.43 11.24 -19.20
C ARG A 363 -22.36 11.29 -18.00
N GLU A 364 -23.66 11.31 -18.24
CA GLU A 364 -24.68 11.29 -17.18
C GLU A 364 -24.62 9.97 -16.38
N ARG A 365 -24.39 8.84 -17.05
CA ARG A 365 -24.24 7.53 -16.42
C ARG A 365 -22.99 7.48 -15.50
N ILE A 366 -21.84 7.94 -15.99
CA ILE A 366 -20.61 8.00 -15.22
C ILE A 366 -20.80 8.86 -13.96
N MET A 367 -21.37 10.05 -14.11
CA MET A 367 -21.59 10.97 -12.99
C MET A 367 -22.63 10.44 -11.99
N ARG A 368 -23.71 9.83 -12.45
CA ARG A 368 -24.74 9.24 -11.60
C ARG A 368 -24.17 8.10 -10.76
N ASN A 369 -23.37 7.23 -11.37
CA ASN A 369 -22.68 6.15 -10.66
C ASN A 369 -21.73 6.70 -9.60
N ALA A 370 -20.89 7.67 -9.96
CA ALA A 370 -19.95 8.27 -9.02
C ALA A 370 -20.65 8.94 -7.81
N ILE A 371 -21.79 9.59 -8.04
CA ILE A 371 -22.62 10.15 -6.97
C ILE A 371 -23.17 9.03 -6.07
N ARG A 372 -23.78 7.98 -6.65
CA ARG A 372 -24.38 6.88 -5.89
C ARG A 372 -23.37 6.06 -5.06
N TYR A 373 -22.14 5.93 -5.54
CA TYR A 373 -21.06 5.23 -4.81
C TYR A 373 -20.29 6.13 -3.84
N SER A 374 -20.64 7.41 -3.69
CA SER A 374 -19.98 8.30 -2.75
C SER A 374 -20.44 8.08 -1.31
N ASP A 375 -19.53 8.28 -0.35
CA ASP A 375 -19.84 8.19 1.08
C ASP A 375 -20.99 9.14 1.48
N ARG A 376 -21.02 10.34 0.89
CA ARG A 376 -22.11 11.31 1.14
C ARG A 376 -23.48 10.72 0.79
N TYR A 377 -23.62 10.10 -0.38
CA TYR A 377 -24.87 9.48 -0.81
C TYR A 377 -25.28 8.37 0.15
N TYR A 378 -24.33 7.46 0.47
CA TYR A 378 -24.55 6.35 1.37
C TYR A 378 -24.98 6.81 2.77
N GLN A 379 -24.32 7.80 3.37
CA GLN A 379 -24.66 8.30 4.69
C GLN A 379 -26.04 8.95 4.73
N MET A 380 -26.39 9.76 3.72
CA MET A 380 -27.71 10.38 3.63
C MET A 380 -28.82 9.35 3.40
N GLN A 381 -28.57 8.35 2.57
CA GLN A 381 -29.51 7.24 2.33
C GLN A 381 -29.73 6.44 3.63
N LYS A 382 -28.67 6.12 4.36
CA LYS A 382 -28.73 5.44 5.65
C LYS A 382 -29.49 6.26 6.71
N ALA A 383 -29.41 7.58 6.63
CA ALA A 383 -30.19 8.50 7.48
C ALA A 383 -31.66 8.64 7.05
N GLY A 384 -32.12 7.92 6.02
CA GLY A 384 -33.52 7.95 5.56
C GLY A 384 -33.89 9.17 4.71
N VAL A 385 -32.91 9.91 4.18
CA VAL A 385 -33.16 11.06 3.31
C VAL A 385 -33.61 10.57 1.92
N ASP A 386 -34.63 11.20 1.34
CA ASP A 386 -35.12 10.85 0.01
C ASP A 386 -34.10 11.16 -1.10
N GLU A 387 -34.12 10.39 -2.19
CA GLU A 387 -33.14 10.47 -3.27
C GLU A 387 -33.09 11.87 -3.91
N LYS A 388 -34.22 12.54 -4.07
CA LYS A 388 -34.28 13.89 -4.68
C LYS A 388 -33.54 14.90 -3.83
N THR A 389 -33.71 14.86 -2.51
CA THR A 389 -32.98 15.70 -1.54
C THR A 389 -31.49 15.37 -1.51
N ILE A 390 -31.14 14.08 -1.56
CA ILE A 390 -29.75 13.65 -1.65
C ILE A 390 -29.11 14.25 -2.90
N LEU A 391 -29.69 14.05 -4.08
CA LEU A 391 -29.14 14.56 -5.34
C LEU A 391 -29.02 16.09 -5.35
N ALA A 392 -30.04 16.81 -4.85
CA ALA A 392 -29.99 18.28 -4.72
C ALA A 392 -28.85 18.76 -3.78
N SER A 393 -28.44 17.94 -2.82
CA SER A 393 -27.32 18.29 -1.93
C SER A 393 -25.97 18.29 -2.64
N PHE A 394 -25.84 17.61 -3.79
CA PHE A 394 -24.62 17.56 -4.58
C PHE A 394 -24.35 18.84 -5.38
N ASP A 395 -25.34 19.70 -5.51
CA ASP A 395 -25.24 20.98 -6.22
C ASP A 395 -25.08 22.18 -5.26
N LYS A 396 -24.99 21.92 -3.94
CA LYS A 396 -24.78 22.96 -2.93
C LYS A 396 -23.30 23.04 -2.54
N PRO A 397 -22.64 24.22 -2.67
CA PRO A 397 -21.25 24.39 -2.25
C PRO A 397 -21.07 24.12 -0.75
N CYS A 398 -19.97 23.45 -0.39
CA CYS A 398 -19.58 23.22 0.98
C CYS A 398 -18.04 23.22 1.13
N PRO A 399 -17.52 23.60 2.30
CA PRO A 399 -16.09 23.49 2.59
C PRO A 399 -15.64 22.02 2.53
N MET A 400 -14.51 21.76 1.88
CA MET A 400 -13.95 20.43 1.76
C MET A 400 -12.45 20.45 1.47
N LYS A 401 -11.79 19.32 1.73
CA LYS A 401 -10.43 19.06 1.29
C LYS A 401 -10.44 18.23 0.02
N ILE A 402 -9.64 18.61 -0.95
CA ILE A 402 -9.44 17.88 -2.19
C ILE A 402 -7.97 17.47 -2.34
N PHE A 403 -7.75 16.35 -3.01
CA PHE A 403 -6.42 15.88 -3.37
C PHE A 403 -5.89 16.64 -4.59
N THR A 404 -4.61 17.01 -4.54
CA THR A 404 -3.80 17.34 -5.72
C THR A 404 -2.42 16.71 -5.57
N TYR A 405 -1.69 16.51 -6.66
CA TYR A 405 -0.31 16.03 -6.58
C TYR A 405 0.65 16.98 -5.84
N LYS A 406 0.25 18.24 -5.62
CA LYS A 406 0.99 19.21 -4.78
C LYS A 406 0.58 19.18 -3.30
N GLY A 407 -0.26 18.23 -2.91
CA GLY A 407 -0.80 18.10 -1.56
C GLY A 407 -2.30 18.36 -1.47
N GLU A 408 -2.85 18.22 -0.27
CA GLU A 408 -4.25 18.53 0.02
C GLU A 408 -4.51 20.04 -0.06
N ARG A 409 -5.68 20.42 -0.55
CA ARG A 409 -6.11 21.81 -0.62
C ARG A 409 -7.49 21.98 -0.01
N ASP A 410 -7.61 22.92 0.95
CA ASP A 410 -8.90 23.39 1.46
C ASP A 410 -9.58 24.28 0.40
N THR A 411 -10.84 24.01 0.14
CA THR A 411 -11.62 24.70 -0.90
C THR A 411 -13.11 24.65 -0.60
N VAL A 412 -13.88 25.48 -1.30
CA VAL A 412 -15.35 25.44 -1.29
C VAL A 412 -15.80 25.04 -2.70
N LEU A 413 -16.36 23.84 -2.82
CA LEU A 413 -16.87 23.27 -4.07
C LEU A 413 -18.23 22.63 -3.84
N THR A 414 -19.00 22.43 -4.92
CA THR A 414 -20.09 21.48 -4.86
C THR A 414 -19.55 20.05 -4.78
N PRO A 415 -20.22 19.11 -4.09
CA PRO A 415 -19.82 17.70 -4.12
C PRO A 415 -19.72 17.13 -5.54
N ARG A 416 -20.53 17.60 -6.48
CA ARG A 416 -20.45 17.24 -7.91
C ARG A 416 -19.13 17.70 -8.54
N ASP A 417 -18.72 18.95 -8.30
CA ASP A 417 -17.45 19.47 -8.83
C ASP A 417 -16.25 18.78 -8.19
N SER A 418 -16.36 18.41 -6.91
CA SER A 418 -15.35 17.59 -6.23
C SER A 418 -15.19 16.22 -6.89
N ILE A 419 -16.29 15.56 -7.26
CA ILE A 419 -16.25 14.29 -8.01
C ILE A 419 -15.55 14.50 -9.36
N LEU A 420 -15.93 15.54 -10.12
CA LEU A 420 -15.28 15.86 -11.40
C LEU A 420 -13.79 16.17 -11.23
N HIS A 421 -13.40 16.89 -10.16
CA HIS A 421 -12.01 17.14 -9.83
C HIS A 421 -11.25 15.84 -9.62
N HIS A 422 -11.74 14.94 -8.78
CA HIS A 422 -11.06 13.67 -8.48
C HIS A 422 -11.03 12.71 -9.69
N LYS A 423 -12.06 12.74 -10.55
CA LYS A 423 -12.05 11.99 -11.83
C LYS A 423 -11.02 12.52 -12.82
N ARG A 424 -10.67 13.82 -12.77
CA ARG A 424 -9.62 14.42 -13.59
C ARG A 424 -8.21 14.06 -13.14
N ILE A 425 -8.03 13.62 -11.89
CA ILE A 425 -6.73 13.16 -11.38
C ILE A 425 -6.32 11.90 -12.15
N MET A 426 -5.26 12.01 -12.94
CA MET A 426 -4.67 10.86 -13.64
C MET A 426 -4.15 9.83 -12.65
N ARG A 427 -4.25 8.56 -12.98
CA ARG A 427 -3.80 7.43 -12.16
C ARG A 427 -2.51 6.88 -12.72
N ALA A 428 -1.67 6.37 -11.83
CA ALA A 428 -0.55 5.51 -12.18
C ALA A 428 -0.47 4.35 -11.21
N SER A 429 -0.01 3.21 -11.69
CA SER A 429 0.35 2.05 -10.86
C SER A 429 1.70 1.49 -11.29
N PHE A 430 2.42 0.92 -10.32
CA PHE A 430 3.77 0.44 -10.54
C PHE A 430 4.03 -0.79 -9.69
N VAL A 431 4.70 -1.78 -10.28
CA VAL A 431 5.18 -2.98 -9.58
C VAL A 431 6.61 -3.27 -10.04
N ALA A 432 7.47 -3.67 -9.09
CA ALA A 432 8.79 -4.22 -9.40
C ALA A 432 8.98 -5.56 -8.67
N MET A 433 9.59 -6.53 -9.33
CA MET A 433 9.76 -7.90 -8.86
C MET A 433 11.14 -8.45 -9.23
N ASP A 434 11.75 -9.17 -8.31
CA ASP A 434 12.92 -10.00 -8.60
C ASP A 434 12.47 -11.23 -9.40
N PRO A 435 12.97 -11.43 -10.63
CA PRO A 435 12.49 -12.47 -11.53
C PRO A 435 12.78 -13.89 -11.03
N ARG A 436 13.86 -14.11 -10.27
CA ARG A 436 14.27 -15.43 -9.79
C ARG A 436 13.51 -15.87 -8.56
N SER A 437 13.45 -14.98 -7.56
CA SER A 437 12.80 -15.29 -6.28
C SER A 437 11.29 -15.06 -6.29
N GLY A 438 10.74 -14.38 -7.30
CA GLY A 438 9.34 -13.96 -7.30
C GLY A 438 9.02 -12.89 -6.27
N HIS A 439 10.01 -12.31 -5.60
CA HIS A 439 9.82 -11.31 -4.56
C HIS A 439 9.34 -9.99 -5.14
N VAL A 440 8.14 -9.55 -4.75
CA VAL A 440 7.64 -8.22 -5.06
C VAL A 440 8.41 -7.19 -4.22
N LYS A 441 9.20 -6.34 -4.88
CA LYS A 441 10.10 -5.37 -4.23
C LYS A 441 9.48 -4.00 -4.04
N ALA A 442 8.59 -3.59 -4.95
CA ALA A 442 7.85 -2.33 -4.86
C ALA A 442 6.43 -2.52 -5.42
N TYR A 443 5.46 -1.82 -4.83
CA TYR A 443 4.06 -1.95 -5.18
C TYR A 443 3.32 -0.63 -4.94
N VAL A 444 2.88 0.04 -6.00
CA VAL A 444 2.12 1.29 -5.93
C VAL A 444 0.82 1.13 -6.71
N GLY A 445 -0.32 1.14 -6.03
CA GLY A 445 -1.64 0.90 -6.64
C GLY A 445 -2.38 2.17 -7.07
N GLY A 446 -1.88 3.35 -6.75
CA GLY A 446 -2.55 4.60 -7.10
C GLY A 446 -1.93 5.82 -6.43
N PRO A 447 -2.52 7.02 -6.64
CA PRO A 447 -1.90 8.27 -6.21
C PRO A 447 -1.96 8.54 -4.71
N ASN A 448 -3.03 8.15 -4.05
CA ASN A 448 -3.23 8.37 -2.61
C ASN A 448 -4.38 7.52 -2.09
N PHE A 449 -4.10 6.59 -1.19
CA PHE A 449 -5.08 5.62 -0.71
C PHE A 449 -6.24 6.25 0.09
N ARG A 450 -6.05 7.42 0.69
CA ARG A 450 -7.11 8.12 1.41
C ARG A 450 -8.25 8.56 0.49
N TYR A 451 -7.92 9.05 -0.72
CA TYR A 451 -8.87 9.56 -1.70
C TYR A 451 -9.25 8.54 -2.76
N PHE A 452 -8.38 7.59 -3.06
CA PHE A 452 -8.50 6.65 -4.17
C PHE A 452 -8.27 5.22 -3.69
N LYS A 453 -9.34 4.56 -3.28
CA LYS A 453 -9.27 3.23 -2.66
C LYS A 453 -9.03 2.08 -3.64
N TYR A 454 -9.36 2.30 -4.92
CA TYR A 454 -9.26 1.25 -5.92
C TYR A 454 -7.80 1.03 -6.35
N ASP A 455 -7.35 -0.20 -6.17
CA ASP A 455 -5.96 -0.61 -6.47
C ASP A 455 -5.79 -0.91 -7.96
N MET A 456 -5.06 -0.05 -8.66
CA MET A 456 -4.78 -0.21 -10.09
C MET A 456 -3.61 -1.17 -10.38
N ALA A 457 -2.83 -1.60 -9.37
CA ALA A 457 -1.73 -2.53 -9.58
C ALA A 457 -2.19 -3.99 -9.73
N LYS A 458 -3.20 -4.41 -8.96
CA LYS A 458 -3.70 -5.79 -8.98
C LYS A 458 -5.19 -5.91 -9.26
N GLN A 459 -6.05 -5.02 -8.74
CA GLN A 459 -7.49 -5.07 -8.98
C GLN A 459 -7.89 -4.47 -10.32
N GLY A 460 -7.19 -3.38 -10.72
CA GLY A 460 -7.49 -2.65 -11.94
C GLY A 460 -7.01 -3.39 -13.18
N LYS A 461 -7.92 -4.07 -13.88
CA LYS A 461 -7.64 -4.63 -15.20
C LYS A 461 -7.83 -3.57 -16.28
N ARG A 462 -6.82 -3.43 -17.15
CA ARG A 462 -6.78 -2.45 -18.24
C ARG A 462 -6.26 -3.09 -19.51
N GLN A 463 -6.69 -2.57 -20.67
CA GLN A 463 -6.25 -3.07 -21.96
C GLN A 463 -4.73 -2.95 -22.10
N ILE A 464 -4.05 -4.10 -22.31
CA ILE A 464 -2.59 -4.17 -22.27
C ILE A 464 -1.90 -3.69 -23.54
N GLY A 465 -2.63 -3.60 -24.64
CA GLY A 465 -2.10 -3.12 -25.92
C GLY A 465 -0.84 -3.85 -26.35
N SER A 466 0.09 -3.12 -26.94
CA SER A 466 1.32 -3.70 -27.52
C SER A 466 2.27 -4.38 -26.52
N THR A 467 1.99 -4.35 -25.19
CA THR A 467 2.78 -5.14 -24.22
C THR A 467 2.53 -6.65 -24.33
N ILE A 468 1.50 -7.08 -25.05
CA ILE A 468 1.26 -8.50 -25.37
C ILE A 468 2.25 -9.04 -26.42
N LYS A 469 2.79 -8.17 -27.28
CA LYS A 469 3.58 -8.58 -28.46
C LYS A 469 4.78 -9.48 -28.12
N PRO A 470 5.57 -9.22 -27.05
CA PRO A 470 6.66 -10.14 -26.69
C PRO A 470 6.19 -11.59 -26.55
N PHE A 471 5.03 -11.85 -25.98
CA PHE A 471 4.50 -13.22 -25.82
C PHE A 471 4.08 -13.83 -27.17
N VAL A 472 3.50 -13.03 -28.07
CA VAL A 472 3.14 -13.47 -29.43
C VAL A 472 4.39 -13.80 -30.24
N TYR A 473 5.46 -12.99 -30.09
CA TYR A 473 6.75 -13.25 -30.74
C TYR A 473 7.46 -14.45 -30.13
N THR A 474 7.34 -14.64 -28.81
CA THR A 474 7.85 -15.85 -28.14
C THR A 474 7.19 -17.10 -28.69
N PHE A 475 5.86 -17.09 -28.88
CA PHE A 475 5.15 -18.18 -29.53
C PHE A 475 5.67 -18.45 -30.95
N ALA A 476 5.97 -17.40 -31.71
CA ALA A 476 6.53 -17.50 -33.04
C ALA A 476 7.90 -18.20 -33.07
N ILE A 477 8.76 -17.85 -32.10
CA ILE A 477 10.10 -18.46 -31.98
C ILE A 477 10.00 -19.90 -31.48
N ASP A 478 9.23 -20.15 -30.44
CA ASP A 478 9.18 -21.40 -29.70
C ASP A 478 8.37 -22.47 -30.46
N HIS A 479 7.21 -22.14 -31.04
CA HIS A 479 6.27 -23.05 -31.65
C HIS A 479 6.27 -23.05 -33.17
N LEU A 480 6.58 -21.91 -33.82
CA LEU A 480 6.60 -21.80 -35.26
C LEU A 480 8.02 -21.93 -35.85
N GLY A 481 9.05 -22.02 -35.00
CA GLY A 481 10.44 -22.16 -35.42
C GLY A 481 10.98 -20.93 -36.15
N LEU A 482 10.36 -19.78 -35.95
CA LEU A 482 10.82 -18.52 -36.54
C LEU A 482 12.05 -17.98 -35.79
N SER A 483 12.83 -17.14 -36.48
CA SER A 483 14.00 -16.46 -35.88
C SER A 483 13.80 -14.96 -35.83
N PRO A 484 14.57 -14.23 -34.99
CA PRO A 484 14.58 -12.78 -35.00
C PRO A 484 14.86 -12.16 -36.38
N CYS A 485 15.59 -12.91 -37.22
CA CYS A 485 15.99 -12.50 -38.59
C CYS A 485 14.98 -12.90 -39.65
N THR A 486 13.90 -13.61 -39.32
CA THR A 486 12.88 -14.01 -40.30
C THR A 486 12.35 -12.78 -41.04
N PRO A 487 12.53 -12.70 -42.38
CA PRO A 487 12.10 -11.54 -43.16
C PRO A 487 10.57 -11.52 -43.28
N VAL A 488 9.95 -10.41 -42.97
CA VAL A 488 8.51 -10.17 -43.04
C VAL A 488 8.25 -8.91 -43.87
N PRO A 489 7.35 -8.96 -44.88
CA PRO A 489 7.05 -7.79 -45.70
C PRO A 489 6.25 -6.76 -44.90
N ASN A 490 6.63 -5.49 -45.03
CA ASN A 490 5.91 -4.35 -44.44
C ASN A 490 4.64 -4.03 -45.26
N LEU A 491 3.65 -4.92 -45.15
CA LEU A 491 2.37 -4.86 -45.87
C LEU A 491 1.19 -5.09 -44.93
N PRO A 492 -0.01 -4.61 -45.29
CA PRO A 492 -1.24 -4.95 -44.56
C PRO A 492 -1.47 -6.46 -44.52
N VAL A 493 -1.89 -6.95 -43.38
CA VAL A 493 -2.21 -8.36 -43.15
C VAL A 493 -3.70 -8.51 -42.90
N THR A 494 -4.33 -9.42 -43.63
CA THR A 494 -5.74 -9.82 -43.45
C THR A 494 -5.83 -11.25 -42.99
N ILE A 495 -6.64 -11.51 -41.98
CA ILE A 495 -6.92 -12.82 -41.40
C ILE A 495 -8.41 -13.09 -41.56
N GLU A 496 -8.76 -14.21 -42.18
CA GLU A 496 -10.14 -14.70 -42.20
C GLU A 496 -10.55 -15.18 -40.82
N THR A 497 -11.68 -14.71 -40.33
CA THR A 497 -12.18 -15.09 -39.01
C THR A 497 -13.27 -16.17 -39.11
N ALA A 498 -13.50 -16.91 -38.04
CA ALA A 498 -14.48 -18.00 -38.01
C ALA A 498 -15.91 -17.54 -38.32
N ASN A 499 -16.23 -16.28 -38.12
CA ASN A 499 -17.55 -15.68 -38.44
C ASN A 499 -17.62 -15.15 -39.89
N GLY A 500 -16.58 -15.38 -40.72
CA GLY A 500 -16.54 -14.99 -42.13
C GLY A 500 -16.24 -13.48 -42.37
N VAL A 501 -15.99 -12.71 -41.32
CA VAL A 501 -15.63 -11.29 -41.45
C VAL A 501 -14.10 -11.18 -41.43
N PRO A 502 -13.44 -10.73 -42.52
CA PRO A 502 -12.00 -10.54 -42.53
C PRO A 502 -11.55 -9.49 -41.52
N TRP A 503 -10.49 -9.77 -40.78
CA TRP A 503 -9.89 -8.86 -39.83
C TRP A 503 -8.53 -8.39 -40.31
N SER A 504 -8.28 -7.07 -40.24
CA SER A 504 -6.98 -6.46 -40.52
C SER A 504 -6.65 -5.44 -39.43
N PRO A 505 -5.41 -5.39 -38.91
CA PRO A 505 -4.98 -4.37 -37.96
C PRO A 505 -4.88 -3.02 -38.66
N LYS A 506 -5.02 -1.93 -37.88
CA LYS A 506 -4.59 -0.59 -38.27
C LYS A 506 -3.24 -0.31 -37.62
N GLU A 507 -2.29 0.24 -38.39
CA GLU A 507 -1.05 0.73 -37.81
C GLU A 507 -1.30 1.99 -36.97
N ALA A 508 -0.45 2.20 -35.96
CA ALA A 508 -0.44 3.41 -35.19
C ALA A 508 0.36 4.49 -35.96
N GLY A 509 -0.25 5.68 -36.14
CA GLY A 509 0.37 6.77 -36.88
C GLY A 509 0.38 6.62 -38.41
N LYS A 510 1.08 7.50 -39.06
CA LYS A 510 1.31 7.48 -40.54
C LYS A 510 2.51 6.57 -40.81
N VAL A 511 2.25 5.34 -41.18
CA VAL A 511 3.28 4.36 -41.49
C VAL A 511 3.23 4.06 -42.98
N GLU A 512 4.35 4.17 -43.63
CA GLU A 512 4.52 3.76 -45.01
C GLU A 512 4.53 2.23 -45.08
N GLN A 513 3.64 1.66 -45.88
CA GLN A 513 3.53 0.22 -46.13
C GLN A 513 4.02 -0.07 -47.54
N ASN A 514 5.35 -0.05 -47.66
CA ASN A 514 6.05 -0.05 -48.95
C ASN A 514 6.43 -1.45 -49.47
N GLY A 515 6.13 -2.52 -48.69
CA GLY A 515 6.46 -3.91 -49.06
C GLY A 515 7.91 -4.32 -48.83
N GLU A 516 8.74 -3.43 -48.25
CA GLU A 516 10.11 -3.77 -47.89
C GLU A 516 10.14 -4.94 -46.89
N MET A 517 11.15 -5.77 -47.05
CA MET A 517 11.38 -6.91 -46.16
C MET A 517 12.23 -6.46 -44.97
N HIS A 518 11.70 -6.60 -43.76
CA HIS A 518 12.48 -6.32 -42.54
C HIS A 518 12.48 -7.57 -41.64
N PRO A 519 13.50 -7.75 -40.79
CA PRO A 519 13.57 -8.85 -39.89
C PRO A 519 12.44 -8.77 -38.82
N LEU A 520 12.06 -9.89 -38.25
CA LEU A 520 11.03 -9.99 -37.23
C LEU A 520 11.36 -9.11 -36.01
N SER A 521 12.64 -9.02 -35.62
CA SER A 521 13.16 -8.15 -34.55
C SER A 521 12.84 -6.68 -34.77
N TRP A 522 12.95 -6.17 -36.01
CA TRP A 522 12.58 -4.81 -36.37
C TRP A 522 11.10 -4.54 -36.13
N GLY A 523 10.23 -5.50 -36.46
CA GLY A 523 8.80 -5.39 -36.23
C GLY A 523 8.43 -5.26 -34.73
N LEU A 524 9.15 -5.97 -33.84
CA LEU A 524 8.97 -5.85 -32.40
C LEU A 524 9.51 -4.52 -31.89
N ALA A 525 10.72 -4.11 -32.30
CA ALA A 525 11.36 -2.89 -31.87
C ALA A 525 10.50 -1.66 -32.17
N ARG A 526 9.94 -1.60 -33.37
CA ARG A 526 9.04 -0.52 -33.83
C ARG A 526 7.56 -0.77 -33.50
N SER A 527 7.26 -1.87 -32.79
CA SER A 527 5.90 -2.20 -32.34
C SER A 527 4.86 -2.30 -33.45
N ARG A 528 5.25 -2.79 -34.66
CA ARG A 528 4.38 -2.85 -35.84
C ARG A 528 3.21 -3.84 -35.63
N ASN A 529 2.00 -3.40 -35.93
CA ASN A 529 0.79 -4.22 -35.80
C ASN A 529 0.69 -5.30 -36.87
N ASN A 530 1.08 -4.96 -38.10
CA ASN A 530 1.06 -5.91 -39.21
C ASN A 530 1.99 -7.12 -38.98
N TYR A 531 3.13 -6.92 -38.31
CA TYR A 531 4.05 -8.03 -37.98
C TYR A 531 3.43 -8.98 -36.95
N SER A 532 2.77 -8.46 -35.90
CA SER A 532 2.05 -9.28 -34.95
C SER A 532 0.87 -10.03 -35.59
N ALA A 533 0.15 -9.37 -36.48
CA ALA A 533 -0.92 -10.01 -37.25
C ALA A 533 -0.37 -11.06 -38.25
N TRP A 534 0.81 -10.82 -38.84
CA TRP A 534 1.48 -11.79 -39.68
C TRP A 534 1.82 -13.07 -38.90
N ILE A 535 2.39 -12.92 -37.67
CA ILE A 535 2.62 -14.06 -36.77
C ILE A 535 1.31 -14.80 -36.48
N MET A 536 0.25 -14.08 -36.13
CA MET A 536 -1.06 -14.68 -35.82
C MET A 536 -1.64 -15.42 -37.03
N LYS A 537 -1.42 -14.91 -38.25
CA LYS A 537 -1.81 -15.58 -39.48
C LYS A 537 -1.06 -16.91 -39.67
N GLN A 538 0.25 -16.95 -39.33
CA GLN A 538 1.04 -18.19 -39.37
C GLN A 538 0.61 -19.15 -38.27
N ALA A 539 0.26 -18.67 -37.08
CA ALA A 539 -0.20 -19.50 -35.97
C ALA A 539 -1.54 -20.19 -36.23
N LYS A 540 -2.40 -19.63 -37.08
CA LYS A 540 -3.71 -20.16 -37.50
C LYS A 540 -4.73 -20.39 -36.37
N GLN A 541 -4.28 -20.60 -35.14
CA GLN A 541 -5.11 -20.95 -33.99
C GLN A 541 -4.91 -19.96 -32.86
N PRO A 542 -5.75 -18.92 -32.75
CA PRO A 542 -5.67 -17.96 -31.66
C PRO A 542 -5.74 -18.57 -30.26
N GLN A 543 -6.48 -19.69 -30.10
CA GLN A 543 -6.56 -20.40 -28.83
C GLN A 543 -5.21 -20.97 -28.37
N ALA A 544 -4.38 -21.49 -29.31
CA ALA A 544 -3.06 -21.99 -28.96
C ALA A 544 -2.15 -20.85 -28.44
N VAL A 545 -2.22 -19.69 -29.07
CA VAL A 545 -1.49 -18.51 -28.64
C VAL A 545 -1.97 -18.03 -27.26
N ALA A 546 -3.29 -18.01 -27.02
CA ALA A 546 -3.86 -17.64 -25.71
C ALA A 546 -3.40 -18.60 -24.61
N ASN A 547 -3.46 -19.93 -24.85
CA ASN A 547 -3.01 -20.94 -23.89
C ASN A 547 -1.52 -20.80 -23.59
N PHE A 548 -0.69 -20.53 -24.60
CA PHE A 548 0.73 -20.27 -24.43
C PHE A 548 1.01 -19.06 -23.54
N ILE A 549 0.27 -17.97 -23.76
CA ILE A 549 0.39 -16.74 -22.96
C ILE A 549 -0.02 -17.01 -21.51
N HIS A 550 -1.06 -17.81 -21.27
CA HIS A 550 -1.45 -18.24 -19.92
C HIS A 550 -0.34 -19.03 -19.23
N ASN A 551 0.35 -19.92 -19.94
CA ASN A 551 1.48 -20.69 -19.38
C ASN A 551 2.66 -19.78 -18.99
N MET A 552 2.80 -18.63 -19.62
CA MET A 552 3.82 -17.64 -19.28
C MET A 552 3.41 -16.72 -18.09
N GLY A 553 2.23 -16.93 -17.49
CA GLY A 553 1.84 -16.26 -16.23
C GLY A 553 0.81 -15.14 -16.37
N ILE A 554 0.16 -14.96 -17.53
CA ILE A 554 -1.00 -14.06 -17.65
C ILE A 554 -2.26 -14.89 -17.38
N HIS A 555 -2.85 -14.72 -16.20
CA HIS A 555 -4.03 -15.48 -15.75
C HIS A 555 -5.36 -14.78 -16.05
N SER A 556 -5.35 -13.49 -16.36
CA SER A 556 -6.54 -12.76 -16.84
C SER A 556 -7.07 -13.38 -18.13
N TYR A 557 -8.38 -13.31 -18.33
CA TYR A 557 -9.04 -13.86 -19.52
C TYR A 557 -8.47 -13.24 -20.81
N ILE A 558 -8.12 -14.09 -21.75
CA ILE A 558 -7.67 -13.72 -23.10
C ILE A 558 -8.68 -14.25 -24.10
N ASP A 559 -9.37 -13.37 -24.81
CA ASP A 559 -10.30 -13.75 -25.85
C ASP A 559 -9.50 -14.33 -27.05
N PRO A 560 -9.74 -15.59 -27.44
CA PRO A 560 -8.97 -16.28 -28.49
C PRO A 560 -9.38 -15.87 -29.90
N VAL A 561 -9.25 -14.58 -30.20
CA VAL A 561 -9.52 -13.98 -31.51
C VAL A 561 -8.23 -13.45 -32.13
N PRO A 562 -8.14 -13.26 -33.45
CA PRO A 562 -6.94 -12.75 -34.09
C PRO A 562 -6.40 -11.43 -33.49
N ALA A 563 -7.31 -10.57 -33.02
CA ALA A 563 -6.96 -9.29 -32.41
C ALA A 563 -6.20 -9.40 -31.09
N LEU A 564 -6.13 -10.59 -30.46
CA LEU A 564 -5.36 -10.79 -29.24
C LEU A 564 -3.88 -10.39 -29.42
N CYS A 565 -3.32 -10.54 -30.63
CA CYS A 565 -1.92 -10.18 -30.91
C CYS A 565 -1.63 -8.66 -30.79
N LEU A 566 -2.67 -7.85 -30.67
CA LEU A 566 -2.56 -6.40 -30.44
C LEU A 566 -2.87 -6.01 -28.98
N GLY A 567 -3.17 -6.99 -28.11
CA GLY A 567 -3.46 -6.76 -26.71
C GLY A 567 -4.83 -6.14 -26.45
N THR A 568 -5.85 -6.68 -27.11
CA THR A 568 -7.27 -6.31 -26.84
C THR A 568 -7.75 -6.78 -25.48
N SER A 569 -7.08 -7.79 -24.90
CA SER A 569 -7.37 -8.30 -23.56
C SER A 569 -6.95 -7.34 -22.47
N GLU A 570 -7.56 -7.50 -21.30
CA GLU A 570 -7.26 -6.68 -20.11
C GLU A 570 -6.47 -7.50 -19.09
N SER A 571 -5.47 -6.86 -18.48
CA SER A 571 -4.69 -7.40 -17.37
C SER A 571 -4.28 -6.26 -16.43
N ASN A 572 -3.53 -6.58 -15.38
CA ASN A 572 -3.03 -5.61 -14.40
C ASN A 572 -1.49 -5.60 -14.37
N VAL A 573 -0.91 -4.56 -13.73
CA VAL A 573 0.54 -4.39 -13.71
C VAL A 573 1.25 -5.53 -12.98
N TYR A 574 0.66 -6.02 -11.88
CA TYR A 574 1.20 -7.12 -11.09
C TYR A 574 1.37 -8.40 -11.92
N GLU A 575 0.35 -8.76 -12.68
CA GLU A 575 0.34 -9.94 -13.53
C GLU A 575 1.29 -9.78 -14.72
N MET A 576 1.30 -8.60 -15.34
CA MET A 576 2.21 -8.31 -16.46
C MET A 576 3.69 -8.35 -16.04
N VAL A 577 4.04 -7.79 -14.87
CA VAL A 577 5.42 -7.87 -14.34
C VAL A 577 5.81 -9.32 -14.05
N SER A 578 4.91 -10.09 -13.47
CA SER A 578 5.13 -11.52 -13.22
C SER A 578 5.41 -12.29 -14.51
N ALA A 579 4.60 -12.10 -15.54
CA ALA A 579 4.78 -12.76 -16.83
C ALA A 579 6.08 -12.33 -17.54
N PHE A 580 6.42 -11.05 -17.53
CA PHE A 580 7.68 -10.56 -18.10
C PHE A 580 8.92 -11.08 -17.35
N SER A 581 8.79 -11.44 -16.07
CA SER A 581 9.88 -12.03 -15.29
C SER A 581 10.36 -13.36 -15.85
N THR A 582 9.50 -14.10 -16.55
CA THR A 582 9.85 -15.36 -17.23
C THR A 582 11.02 -15.19 -18.21
N PHE A 583 11.10 -14.04 -18.88
CA PHE A 583 12.22 -13.76 -19.81
C PHE A 583 13.56 -13.60 -19.07
N ALA A 584 13.58 -12.89 -17.95
CA ALA A 584 14.81 -12.67 -17.18
C ALA A 584 15.18 -13.89 -16.29
N ASN A 585 14.28 -14.83 -16.11
CA ASN A 585 14.47 -16.03 -15.32
C ASN A 585 14.61 -17.30 -16.19
N GLU A 586 15.36 -17.17 -17.27
CA GLU A 586 15.77 -18.31 -18.12
C GLU A 586 14.58 -19.14 -18.65
N GLY A 587 13.42 -18.52 -18.81
CA GLY A 587 12.20 -19.16 -19.28
C GLY A 587 11.33 -19.82 -18.19
N VAL A 588 11.73 -19.73 -16.94
CA VAL A 588 10.99 -20.24 -15.79
C VAL A 588 10.05 -19.17 -15.25
N TYR A 589 8.76 -19.45 -15.28
CA TYR A 589 7.77 -18.62 -14.60
C TYR A 589 7.82 -18.87 -13.09
N THR A 590 7.97 -17.79 -12.32
CA THR A 590 7.97 -17.82 -10.86
C THR A 590 6.75 -17.05 -10.35
N THR A 591 5.90 -17.71 -9.54
CA THR A 591 4.73 -17.05 -8.97
C THR A 591 5.17 -15.93 -8.02
N PRO A 592 4.58 -14.72 -8.12
CA PRO A 592 4.94 -13.64 -7.22
C PRO A 592 4.60 -13.98 -5.77
N ILE A 593 5.53 -13.69 -4.86
CA ILE A 593 5.28 -13.72 -3.42
C ILE A 593 5.53 -12.34 -2.82
N PHE A 594 4.77 -12.03 -1.80
CA PHE A 594 4.85 -10.75 -1.10
C PHE A 594 4.97 -10.90 0.43
N VAL A 595 4.89 -12.13 0.96
CA VAL A 595 5.18 -12.47 2.36
C VAL A 595 6.14 -13.64 2.35
N THR A 596 7.21 -13.58 3.15
CA THR A 596 8.19 -14.66 3.31
C THR A 596 7.90 -15.51 4.53
N ARG A 597 7.49 -14.88 5.65
CA ARG A 597 7.16 -15.59 6.88
C ARG A 597 6.25 -14.74 7.79
N ILE A 598 5.61 -15.42 8.71
CA ILE A 598 4.81 -14.86 9.79
C ILE A 598 5.34 -15.41 11.10
N GLU A 599 5.61 -14.52 12.05
CA GLU A 599 6.04 -14.85 13.41
C GLU A 599 5.00 -14.36 14.42
N ASP A 600 4.97 -14.97 15.61
CA ASP A 600 4.25 -14.42 16.74
C ASP A 600 5.03 -13.25 17.37
N ARG A 601 4.47 -12.65 18.41
CA ARG A 601 5.11 -11.52 19.10
C ARG A 601 6.43 -11.91 19.79
N GLN A 602 6.62 -13.18 20.14
CA GLN A 602 7.82 -13.73 20.78
C GLN A 602 8.90 -14.03 19.76
N GLY A 603 8.62 -13.95 18.46
CA GLY A 603 9.52 -14.29 17.38
C GLY A 603 9.49 -15.77 16.98
N ASN A 604 8.52 -16.54 17.46
CA ASN A 604 8.34 -17.91 17.01
C ASN A 604 7.75 -17.95 15.61
N LEU A 605 8.32 -18.78 14.75
CA LEU A 605 7.84 -18.95 13.38
C LEU A 605 6.48 -19.66 13.37
N ILE A 606 5.46 -19.01 12.78
CA ILE A 606 4.12 -19.58 12.60
C ILE A 606 3.98 -20.17 11.18
N ALA A 607 4.44 -19.44 10.17
CA ALA A 607 4.33 -19.86 8.77
C ALA A 607 5.49 -19.30 7.94
N SER A 608 5.89 -20.05 6.90
CA SER A 608 6.84 -19.59 5.87
C SER A 608 6.27 -19.86 4.49
N PHE A 609 6.64 -19.02 3.52
CA PHE A 609 6.12 -19.07 2.16
C PHE A 609 7.27 -19.08 1.15
N ALA A 610 7.10 -19.88 0.10
CA ALA A 610 8.03 -19.96 -1.01
C ALA A 610 7.27 -19.81 -2.33
N PRO A 611 7.89 -19.27 -3.38
CA PRO A 611 7.28 -19.20 -4.70
C PRO A 611 7.15 -20.61 -5.31
N ARG A 612 6.19 -20.74 -6.22
CA ARG A 612 6.08 -21.89 -7.10
C ARG A 612 6.71 -21.52 -8.44
N THR A 613 7.36 -22.48 -9.07
CA THR A 613 7.99 -22.31 -10.37
C THR A 613 7.39 -23.24 -11.39
N GLN A 614 7.40 -22.84 -12.65
CA GLN A 614 6.94 -23.61 -13.79
C GLN A 614 7.83 -23.31 -15.00
N ASP A 615 8.34 -24.34 -15.66
CA ASP A 615 9.01 -24.19 -16.93
C ASP A 615 7.98 -23.75 -17.99
N ALA A 616 8.14 -22.52 -18.49
CA ALA A 616 7.21 -21.96 -19.46
C ALA A 616 7.74 -21.99 -20.89
N ILE A 617 9.02 -21.66 -21.07
CA ILE A 617 9.74 -21.67 -22.36
C ILE A 617 11.19 -22.12 -22.15
N SER A 618 11.89 -22.46 -23.23
CA SER A 618 13.30 -22.82 -23.13
C SER A 618 14.18 -21.61 -22.77
N GLU A 619 15.30 -21.86 -22.08
CA GLU A 619 16.35 -20.88 -21.78
C GLU A 619 16.79 -20.13 -23.05
N ARG A 620 16.94 -20.85 -24.15
CA ARG A 620 17.32 -20.30 -25.46
C ARG A 620 16.25 -19.34 -26.01
N THR A 621 14.97 -19.71 -25.93
CA THR A 621 13.84 -18.87 -26.34
C THR A 621 13.78 -17.60 -25.48
N ALA A 622 13.92 -17.73 -24.16
CA ALA A 622 13.93 -16.61 -23.23
C ALA A 622 15.04 -15.60 -23.55
N TYR A 623 16.27 -16.10 -23.73
CA TYR A 623 17.41 -15.27 -24.08
C TYR A 623 17.26 -14.58 -25.46
N THR A 624 16.73 -15.29 -26.45
CA THR A 624 16.39 -14.70 -27.76
C THR A 624 15.42 -13.53 -27.60
N MET A 625 14.38 -13.71 -26.80
CA MET A 625 13.42 -12.64 -26.54
C MET A 625 14.02 -11.48 -25.75
N LEU A 626 14.96 -11.72 -24.82
CA LEU A 626 15.68 -10.64 -24.15
C LEU A 626 16.45 -9.78 -25.14
N THR A 627 17.18 -10.38 -26.11
CA THR A 627 17.90 -9.62 -27.14
C THR A 627 16.96 -8.78 -28.02
N MET A 628 15.78 -9.32 -28.36
CA MET A 628 14.74 -8.57 -29.09
C MET A 628 14.14 -7.43 -28.26
N LEU A 629 13.95 -7.63 -26.94
CA LEU A 629 13.47 -6.58 -26.03
C LEU A 629 14.53 -5.49 -25.81
N GLU A 630 15.83 -5.83 -25.82
CA GLU A 630 16.91 -4.83 -25.84
C GLU A 630 16.86 -3.99 -27.13
N GLY A 631 16.51 -4.60 -28.28
CA GLY A 631 16.32 -3.89 -29.54
C GLY A 631 15.25 -2.80 -29.46
N VAL A 632 14.18 -3.02 -28.66
CA VAL A 632 13.15 -2.00 -28.40
C VAL A 632 13.74 -0.76 -27.70
N ILE A 633 14.73 -0.96 -26.83
CA ILE A 633 15.41 0.13 -26.11
C ILE A 633 16.51 0.78 -26.95
N ARG A 634 17.24 -0.01 -27.74
CA ARG A 634 18.38 0.51 -28.54
C ARG A 634 17.91 1.33 -29.74
N SER A 635 16.91 0.83 -30.49
CA SER A 635 16.49 1.43 -31.76
C SER A 635 14.97 1.48 -31.96
N GLY A 636 14.19 1.25 -30.91
CA GLY A 636 12.74 1.14 -30.98
C GLY A 636 11.99 2.15 -30.13
N THR A 637 10.71 1.83 -29.88
CA THR A 637 9.77 2.70 -29.16
C THR A 637 10.15 2.97 -27.70
N GLY A 638 11.10 2.25 -27.13
CA GLY A 638 11.65 2.44 -25.79
C GLY A 638 12.95 3.26 -25.76
N GLY A 639 13.42 3.80 -26.89
CA GLY A 639 14.70 4.47 -27.04
C GLY A 639 14.95 5.59 -26.03
N ARG A 640 13.88 6.28 -25.62
CA ARG A 640 13.95 7.31 -24.58
C ARG A 640 14.57 6.82 -23.26
N LEU A 641 14.41 5.55 -22.90
CA LEU A 641 15.06 4.99 -21.72
C LEU A 641 16.59 5.01 -21.86
N GLY A 642 17.11 4.72 -23.06
CA GLY A 642 18.53 4.80 -23.39
C GLY A 642 19.08 6.20 -23.20
N TRP A 643 18.61 7.15 -24.02
CA TRP A 643 19.22 8.48 -24.10
C TRP A 643 18.84 9.43 -22.95
N ALA A 644 17.60 9.39 -22.42
CA ALA A 644 17.16 10.30 -21.36
C ALA A 644 17.56 9.84 -19.95
N TYR A 645 17.79 8.54 -19.77
CA TYR A 645 18.07 7.93 -18.46
C TYR A 645 19.43 7.20 -18.40
N ASN A 646 20.29 7.39 -19.41
CA ASN A 646 21.64 6.83 -19.48
C ASN A 646 21.69 5.29 -19.38
N MET A 647 20.81 4.61 -20.15
CA MET A 647 20.73 3.14 -20.19
C MET A 647 21.27 2.55 -21.52
N GLN A 648 22.02 3.32 -22.31
CA GLN A 648 22.53 2.89 -23.63
C GLN A 648 23.52 1.71 -23.55
N ASN A 649 24.30 1.67 -22.46
CA ASN A 649 25.33 0.63 -22.23
C ASN A 649 24.93 -0.34 -21.08
N VAL A 650 23.65 -0.50 -20.83
CA VAL A 650 23.11 -1.38 -19.81
C VAL A 650 22.32 -2.51 -20.49
N GLU A 651 22.46 -3.74 -20.04
CA GLU A 651 21.56 -4.81 -20.48
C GLU A 651 20.16 -4.58 -19.92
N VAL A 652 19.30 -4.02 -20.75
CA VAL A 652 17.92 -3.67 -20.42
C VAL A 652 17.01 -3.93 -21.61
N GLY A 653 16.01 -4.76 -21.39
CA GLY A 653 14.93 -4.96 -22.34
C GLY A 653 13.69 -4.17 -21.92
N GLY A 654 12.79 -3.91 -22.88
CA GLY A 654 11.54 -3.27 -22.54
C GLY A 654 10.49 -3.34 -23.63
N LYS A 655 9.26 -2.95 -23.27
CA LYS A 655 8.15 -2.83 -24.22
C LYS A 655 7.18 -1.75 -23.82
N THR A 656 6.93 -0.83 -24.76
CA THR A 656 5.86 0.17 -24.63
C THR A 656 4.51 -0.42 -25.02
N GLY A 657 3.46 0.02 -24.35
CA GLY A 657 2.08 -0.29 -24.71
C GLY A 657 1.23 0.97 -24.71
N THR A 658 0.36 1.06 -25.69
CA THR A 658 -0.64 2.12 -25.78
C THR A 658 -1.92 1.50 -26.30
N SER A 659 -3.02 1.65 -25.58
CA SER A 659 -4.33 1.21 -26.06
C SER A 659 -4.92 2.25 -27.02
N GLN A 660 -5.99 1.86 -27.74
CA GLN A 660 -6.64 2.75 -28.69
C GLN A 660 -7.01 4.10 -28.06
N LYS A 661 -6.71 5.19 -28.79
CA LYS A 661 -7.01 6.56 -28.38
C LYS A 661 -6.29 7.00 -27.09
N ASN A 662 -5.14 6.43 -26.76
CA ASN A 662 -4.32 6.76 -25.57
C ASN A 662 -5.10 6.61 -24.24
N ARG A 663 -5.98 5.60 -24.11
CA ARG A 663 -6.72 5.35 -22.88
C ARG A 663 -5.83 4.77 -21.79
N ASP A 664 -4.90 3.91 -22.19
CA ASP A 664 -3.97 3.20 -21.33
C ASP A 664 -2.56 3.31 -21.88
N ALA A 665 -1.65 3.74 -21.04
CA ALA A 665 -0.23 3.85 -21.35
C ALA A 665 0.54 2.88 -20.46
N TRP A 666 1.36 2.03 -21.07
CA TRP A 666 2.13 0.99 -20.41
C TRP A 666 3.61 1.08 -20.75
N PHE A 667 4.43 0.72 -19.79
CA PHE A 667 5.83 0.42 -20.04
C PHE A 667 6.28 -0.74 -19.17
N MET A 668 6.81 -1.80 -19.81
CA MET A 668 7.42 -2.94 -19.14
C MET A 668 8.92 -2.87 -19.36
N CYS A 669 9.69 -3.05 -18.30
CA CYS A 669 11.15 -3.00 -18.29
C CYS A 669 11.71 -4.27 -17.66
N VAL A 670 12.69 -4.88 -18.30
CA VAL A 670 13.32 -6.14 -17.88
C VAL A 670 14.81 -5.87 -17.69
N LEU A 671 15.29 -6.10 -16.48
CA LEU A 671 16.70 -6.07 -16.09
C LEU A 671 17.13 -7.47 -15.64
N PRO A 672 18.42 -7.76 -15.55
CA PRO A 672 18.90 -9.08 -15.12
C PRO A 672 18.40 -9.53 -13.74
N LYS A 673 18.20 -8.58 -12.81
CA LYS A 673 17.79 -8.86 -11.43
C LYS A 673 16.47 -8.21 -11.02
N LEU A 674 15.82 -7.49 -11.92
CA LEU A 674 14.57 -6.78 -11.61
C LEU A 674 13.70 -6.62 -12.85
N VAL A 675 12.42 -6.88 -12.71
CA VAL A 675 11.43 -6.54 -13.73
C VAL A 675 10.49 -5.49 -13.15
N ALA A 676 10.26 -4.41 -13.88
CA ALA A 676 9.41 -3.31 -13.44
C ALA A 676 8.35 -2.99 -14.50
N GLY A 677 7.14 -2.71 -14.08
CA GLY A 677 6.03 -2.33 -14.95
C GLY A 677 5.30 -1.10 -14.42
N CYS A 678 4.88 -0.25 -15.33
CA CYS A 678 4.09 0.94 -15.04
C CYS A 678 2.90 1.05 -15.98
N TRP A 679 1.75 1.40 -15.42
CA TRP A 679 0.57 1.82 -16.16
C TRP A 679 0.18 3.24 -15.77
N VAL A 680 -0.29 4.03 -16.74
CA VAL A 680 -0.84 5.37 -16.54
C VAL A 680 -2.14 5.52 -17.34
N GLY A 681 -3.17 6.08 -16.73
CA GLY A 681 -4.46 6.31 -17.37
C GLY A 681 -5.44 7.08 -16.50
N GLY A 682 -6.64 7.31 -17.02
CA GLY A 682 -7.76 7.84 -16.26
C GLY A 682 -8.49 6.73 -15.48
N GLU A 683 -9.27 7.10 -14.47
CA GLU A 683 -10.16 6.16 -13.77
C GLU A 683 -11.19 5.57 -14.75
N ASP A 684 -11.87 6.42 -15.49
CA ASP A 684 -12.78 6.04 -16.56
C ASP A 684 -12.05 6.06 -17.91
N GLN A 685 -12.37 5.15 -18.82
CA GLN A 685 -11.77 5.10 -20.16
C GLN A 685 -11.99 6.37 -21.01
N ALA A 686 -13.05 7.13 -20.68
CA ALA A 686 -13.30 8.42 -21.32
C ALA A 686 -12.42 9.56 -20.80
N VAL A 687 -11.68 9.35 -19.68
CA VAL A 687 -10.72 10.30 -19.13
C VAL A 687 -9.32 9.91 -19.61
N ARG A 688 -8.82 10.62 -20.61
CA ARG A 688 -7.56 10.29 -21.28
C ARG A 688 -6.86 11.52 -21.83
N LEU A 689 -5.57 11.44 -22.05
CA LEU A 689 -4.83 12.44 -22.81
C LEU A 689 -5.06 12.22 -24.31
N VAL A 690 -5.51 13.26 -25.02
CA VAL A 690 -5.77 13.20 -26.47
C VAL A 690 -4.45 13.15 -27.26
N SER A 691 -3.45 13.87 -26.77
CA SER A 691 -2.10 13.91 -27.35
C SER A 691 -1.07 13.64 -26.28
N ARG A 692 0.08 13.07 -26.65
CA ARG A 692 1.20 12.76 -25.75
C ARG A 692 0.80 11.86 -24.57
N GLY A 693 -0.17 10.96 -24.78
CA GLY A 693 -0.63 9.97 -23.81
C GLY A 693 -0.09 8.57 -24.07
N GLU A 694 0.93 8.44 -24.92
CA GLU A 694 1.56 7.17 -25.29
C GLU A 694 2.43 6.62 -24.14
N GLY A 695 2.62 5.29 -24.10
CA GLY A 695 3.43 4.62 -23.08
C GLY A 695 4.87 5.10 -23.01
N SER A 696 5.49 5.42 -24.16
CA SER A 696 6.83 6.00 -24.26
C SER A 696 6.94 7.41 -23.65
N VAL A 697 5.81 8.14 -23.61
CA VAL A 697 5.79 9.55 -23.17
C VAL A 697 5.45 9.68 -21.69
N ILE A 698 4.50 8.88 -21.17
CA ILE A 698 4.00 9.07 -19.79
C ILE A 698 4.29 7.90 -18.83
N ALA A 699 4.37 6.64 -19.30
CA ALA A 699 4.68 5.50 -18.44
C ALA A 699 6.19 5.21 -18.34
N LEU A 700 6.91 5.21 -19.47
CA LEU A 700 8.35 4.99 -19.50
C LEU A 700 9.15 5.95 -18.59
N PRO A 701 8.87 7.27 -18.53
CA PRO A 701 9.61 8.18 -17.67
C PRO A 701 9.48 7.85 -16.17
N ILE A 702 8.37 7.28 -15.72
CA ILE A 702 8.20 6.83 -14.33
C ILE A 702 9.20 5.71 -14.02
N VAL A 703 9.31 4.73 -14.92
CA VAL A 703 10.28 3.63 -14.77
C VAL A 703 11.71 4.18 -14.86
N GLY A 704 11.99 5.08 -15.79
CA GLY A 704 13.32 5.70 -15.91
C GLY A 704 13.77 6.45 -14.64
N GLU A 705 12.88 7.24 -14.03
CA GLU A 705 13.15 7.92 -12.76
C GLU A 705 13.40 6.93 -11.60
N PHE A 706 12.65 5.85 -11.55
CA PHE A 706 12.84 4.79 -10.59
C PHE A 706 14.21 4.11 -10.77
N LEU A 707 14.59 3.75 -12.00
CA LEU A 707 15.87 3.13 -12.31
C LEU A 707 17.05 4.04 -11.96
N ASN A 708 16.97 5.33 -12.26
CA ASN A 708 18.02 6.28 -11.88
C ASN A 708 18.29 6.28 -10.38
N ARG A 709 17.25 6.17 -9.55
CA ARG A 709 17.38 6.11 -8.09
C ARG A 709 17.97 4.78 -7.62
N ILE A 710 17.54 3.66 -8.21
CA ILE A 710 18.07 2.34 -7.88
C ILE A 710 19.55 2.26 -8.21
N TYR A 711 19.96 2.69 -9.38
CA TYR A 711 21.37 2.67 -9.79
C TYR A 711 22.25 3.65 -9.01
N ALA A 712 21.67 4.69 -8.42
CA ALA A 712 22.36 5.61 -7.53
C ALA A 712 22.56 5.05 -6.10
N ASP A 713 21.83 3.99 -5.75
CA ASP A 713 21.87 3.36 -4.42
C ASP A 713 22.41 1.92 -4.50
N PRO A 714 23.72 1.69 -4.26
CA PRO A 714 24.30 0.35 -4.30
C PRO A 714 23.70 -0.65 -3.29
N SER A 715 23.05 -0.14 -2.24
CA SER A 715 22.43 -0.99 -1.21
C SER A 715 21.22 -1.77 -1.74
N THR A 716 20.67 -1.38 -2.89
CA THR A 716 19.60 -2.14 -3.58
C THR A 716 20.07 -3.45 -4.19
N GLY A 717 21.38 -3.63 -4.38
CA GLY A 717 21.98 -4.81 -5.00
C GLY A 717 21.81 -4.87 -6.53
N ILE A 718 21.29 -3.80 -7.15
CA ILE A 718 21.11 -3.67 -8.61
C ILE A 718 22.19 -2.76 -9.19
N SER A 719 22.87 -3.24 -10.22
CA SER A 719 23.99 -2.54 -10.85
C SER A 719 23.82 -2.43 -12.36
N LYS A 720 24.36 -1.38 -12.96
CA LYS A 720 24.46 -1.24 -14.43
C LYS A 720 25.38 -2.29 -15.07
N GLN A 721 26.19 -2.96 -14.30
CA GLN A 721 27.08 -4.04 -14.72
C GLN A 721 26.43 -5.44 -14.64
N ASP A 722 25.20 -5.53 -14.10
CA ASP A 722 24.49 -6.80 -14.09
C ASP A 722 24.19 -7.24 -15.53
N LEU A 723 24.39 -8.53 -15.81
CA LEU A 723 24.19 -9.12 -17.12
C LEU A 723 23.11 -10.21 -17.07
N PHE A 724 22.37 -10.35 -18.16
CA PHE A 724 21.45 -11.47 -18.33
C PHE A 724 22.21 -12.79 -18.35
N THR A 725 21.65 -13.83 -17.77
CA THR A 725 22.22 -15.18 -17.86
C THR A 725 22.25 -15.62 -19.31
N ARG A 726 23.43 -16.07 -19.74
CA ARG A 726 23.61 -16.62 -21.10
C ARG A 726 23.21 -18.11 -21.11
N PRO A 727 22.47 -18.57 -22.12
CA PRO A 727 22.15 -19.99 -22.24
C PRO A 727 23.43 -20.81 -22.53
N ALA A 728 23.41 -22.09 -22.12
CA ALA A 728 24.52 -22.99 -22.35
C ALA A 728 24.88 -23.13 -23.83
N VAL A 729 23.88 -23.08 -24.70
CA VAL A 729 24.05 -23.04 -26.16
C VAL A 729 23.46 -21.74 -26.67
N MET A 730 24.35 -20.82 -27.04
CA MET A 730 23.94 -19.53 -27.59
C MET A 730 23.15 -19.69 -28.90
N PRO A 731 22.01 -18.98 -29.04
CA PRO A 731 21.31 -18.95 -30.31
C PRO A 731 22.19 -18.21 -31.35
N VAL A 732 22.38 -18.84 -32.48
CA VAL A 732 23.08 -18.25 -33.64
C VAL A 732 22.01 -18.01 -34.71
N TYR A 733 21.87 -16.77 -35.12
CA TYR A 733 20.99 -16.35 -36.19
C TYR A 733 21.80 -15.63 -37.26
N ASP A 734 21.67 -16.11 -38.48
CA ASP A 734 22.32 -15.45 -39.66
C ASP A 734 21.38 -14.35 -40.12
N CYS A 735 21.59 -13.15 -39.58
CA CYS A 735 20.92 -11.94 -40.06
C CYS A 735 21.85 -11.26 -41.05
N ASP A 736 21.49 -11.19 -42.34
CA ASP A 736 22.24 -10.51 -43.39
C ASP A 736 22.67 -9.08 -42.95
N GLU A 737 23.86 -8.66 -43.41
CA GLU A 737 24.55 -7.40 -43.03
C GLU A 737 23.78 -6.10 -43.37
N THR A 738 22.55 -6.16 -43.82
CA THR A 738 21.73 -5.01 -44.20
C THR A 738 21.32 -4.08 -43.03
N GLU A 739 21.53 -4.49 -41.77
CA GLU A 739 21.23 -3.65 -40.60
C GLU A 739 22.31 -2.57 -40.30
N LYS A 740 23.45 -2.53 -41.02
CA LYS A 740 24.55 -1.60 -40.69
C LYS A 740 24.36 -0.15 -41.16
N THR A 741 23.27 0.18 -41.86
CA THR A 741 23.14 1.49 -42.51
C THR A 741 22.10 2.45 -41.91
N ASP A 742 21.33 2.09 -40.88
CA ASP A 742 20.17 2.90 -40.48
C ASP A 742 20.24 3.54 -39.08
N ASP A 743 21.40 3.50 -38.40
CA ASP A 743 21.56 4.17 -37.10
C ASP A 743 21.53 5.72 -37.18
N SER A 744 21.62 6.28 -38.39
CA SER A 744 21.55 7.72 -38.60
C SER A 744 20.13 8.23 -38.89
N ALA A 745 19.25 7.39 -39.46
CA ALA A 745 17.87 7.78 -39.79
C ALA A 745 16.93 7.80 -38.58
N ALA A 746 17.19 6.99 -37.54
CA ALA A 746 16.36 6.96 -36.34
C ALA A 746 16.37 8.27 -35.52
N ARG A 747 17.36 9.15 -35.75
CA ARG A 747 17.40 10.46 -35.06
C ARG A 747 16.52 11.54 -35.72
N TYR A 748 16.12 11.39 -36.98
CA TYR A 748 15.36 12.41 -37.69
C TYR A 748 13.85 12.21 -37.69
N GLU A 749 13.33 10.99 -37.44
CA GLU A 749 11.89 10.75 -37.39
C GLU A 749 11.23 11.10 -36.03
N GLU A 750 12.03 11.25 -34.97
CA GLU A 750 11.48 11.67 -33.66
C GLU A 750 11.13 13.15 -33.59
N ASP A 751 11.79 14.02 -34.36
CA ASP A 751 11.51 15.46 -34.35
C ASP A 751 10.19 15.81 -35.09
N GLU A 752 9.73 14.99 -36.04
CA GLU A 752 8.42 15.19 -36.70
C GLU A 752 7.22 14.71 -35.85
N PHE A 753 7.46 13.89 -34.79
CA PHE A 753 6.43 13.50 -33.83
C PHE A 753 6.20 14.53 -32.70
N PHE A 754 7.07 15.57 -32.61
CA PHE A 754 7.05 16.55 -31.53
C PHE A 754 6.49 17.93 -31.91
N GLU A 755 6.12 18.21 -33.17
CA GLU A 755 5.30 19.35 -33.56
C GLU A 755 3.76 18.94 -33.63
#